data_fb9263f3f316f5a80666123fe0472d40
#
_entry.id   fb9263f3f316f5a80666123fe0472d40
#
_cell.length_a   1.000
_cell.length_b   1.000
_cell.length_c   1.000
_cell.angle_alpha   90.00
_cell.angle_beta   90.00
_cell.angle_gamma   90.00
#
_symmetry.space_group_name_H-M   'P 1'
#
loop_
_entity.id
_entity.type
_entity.pdbx_description
1 polymer ?
#
loop_
_entity_poly.entity_id
_entity_poly.type
_entity_poly.pdbx_seq_one_letter_code
_entity_poly.pdbx_strand_id
1 'polypeptide(L)'
;MKSLVSTLLVFSSLALSSQSFEEKVTTASNVRLAVTNVGTFGNAFRGYRDGTSNQSCEYPAGSGVEHLFESGIWIGAERAGSFLVSTAAVDAPQGYQTGSSGFEFTVDGNSGLTERSSFKDSPFFSPLAVSHQDYVANFTDRNLIVPGTQTPIVNHTQPLFVDVQLRTYNFNFAFSDFVVFVDMDIINTGDAQGGVNRLDSVFFGLWTNTVVRNINVTPPGTGGAAFYDKGGNGYVDSLEMAFCYDYSGDVGFTNSYIGQKFLGASDKFGFHHPDVDSTFGANYNVWQFNSASPGGGFFVQPFSTAQYYQKLSKGLDDEPCWEMDNGNCGGGTFQEQLNSAGNRSDLVSVGPFRDFEKGDTISISYAFILAPKLDDGNAYTANTPAQMAQFFTHADRAQTAFYGEDTNENGVLDPDEDKDGNGEITRFILPSPPDIPNTRVEVKDQKVDIYWSNNAEFSIDPISQTMDFEGYRIYLTKLGFDVTGVPNLLEDLTPIDEFDIKNNGFANEIGLDSIRLANPISFEGDTTTYYYKYTISNLLNGWQYAVAVSAFDSGNEVQNLEPLESSLLANNFRVFTGELATTAQQPYAYPNPYYFGASWEGKSNFQEQSRKLIFANLPQRCKIQIFTPGGDLIDEIFHDQDYKGEDIRWFETFGSEDTENNRFSGGEHAWDLLSNYSQIISRGVYVFTVEDLQTGRVRKGKFTILK
;
A
#
# COMPACT_ATOMS: atom_id res chain seq x y z
N MET A 1 8.46 74.43 -24.09
CA MET A 1 8.89 73.02 -24.33
C MET A 1 9.35 72.44 -22.97
N LYS A 2 8.50 71.69 -22.31
CA LYS A 2 8.83 70.96 -21.07
C LYS A 2 8.90 69.45 -21.39
N SER A 3 10.07 68.93 -21.29
CA SER A 3 10.35 67.48 -21.47
C SER A 3 9.87 66.74 -20.24
N LEU A 4 8.93 65.81 -20.41
CA LEU A 4 8.55 64.82 -19.39
C LEU A 4 9.47 63.60 -19.55
N VAL A 5 10.27 63.33 -18.54
CA VAL A 5 11.00 62.06 -18.40
C VAL A 5 10.12 61.11 -17.61
N SER A 6 9.58 60.08 -18.28
CA SER A 6 8.85 58.98 -17.63
C SER A 6 9.85 57.97 -17.15
N THR A 7 9.99 57.85 -15.83
CA THR A 7 10.75 56.78 -15.17
C THR A 7 9.86 55.52 -15.13
N LEU A 8 10.24 54.50 -15.88
CA LEU A 8 9.61 53.19 -15.86
C LEU A 8 10.14 52.40 -14.66
N LEU A 9 9.36 52.26 -13.60
CA LEU A 9 9.62 51.34 -12.50
C LEU A 9 9.31 49.92 -12.97
N VAL A 10 10.35 49.14 -13.23
CA VAL A 10 10.24 47.71 -13.43
C VAL A 10 10.08 47.08 -12.05
N PHE A 11 8.88 46.72 -11.67
CA PHE A 11 8.64 45.78 -10.57
C PHE A 11 9.04 44.38 -11.05
N SER A 12 10.22 43.91 -10.66
CA SER A 12 10.53 42.50 -10.68
C SER A 12 9.69 41.84 -9.59
N SER A 13 8.58 41.21 -9.97
CA SER A 13 7.91 40.26 -9.12
C SER A 13 8.88 39.09 -8.92
N LEU A 14 9.53 39.05 -7.75
CA LEU A 14 10.05 37.82 -7.22
C LEU A 14 8.82 36.90 -7.06
N ALA A 15 8.63 36.01 -8.01
CA ALA A 15 7.78 34.85 -7.80
C ALA A 15 8.46 34.04 -6.68
N LEU A 16 7.99 34.19 -5.45
CA LEU A 16 8.19 33.20 -4.41
C LEU A 16 7.55 31.91 -4.99
N SER A 17 8.38 30.99 -5.49
CA SER A 17 7.94 29.64 -5.77
C SER A 17 7.44 29.09 -4.43
N SER A 18 6.15 28.92 -4.30
CA SER A 18 5.60 28.17 -3.18
C SER A 18 6.20 26.77 -3.27
N GLN A 19 6.91 26.37 -2.23
CA GLN A 19 7.37 25.00 -2.06
C GLN A 19 6.15 24.09 -2.23
N SER A 20 6.18 23.20 -3.22
CA SER A 20 5.05 22.31 -3.47
C SER A 20 5.20 21.08 -2.59
N PHE A 21 4.41 21.01 -1.52
CA PHE A 21 4.19 19.76 -0.81
C PHE A 21 3.54 18.75 -1.76
N GLU A 22 4.12 17.56 -1.85
CA GLU A 22 3.57 16.45 -2.62
C GLU A 22 3.42 15.22 -1.74
N GLU A 23 2.31 14.52 -1.96
CA GLU A 23 1.96 13.26 -1.31
C GLU A 23 1.50 12.26 -2.38
N LYS A 24 2.03 11.05 -2.33
CA LYS A 24 1.59 9.92 -3.16
C LYS A 24 1.41 8.69 -2.29
N VAL A 25 0.51 7.80 -2.71
CA VAL A 25 0.25 6.54 -2.03
C VAL A 25 0.84 5.40 -2.83
N THR A 26 1.51 4.45 -2.17
CA THR A 26 2.03 3.24 -2.83
C THR A 26 0.88 2.40 -3.39
N THR A 27 1.10 1.83 -4.56
CA THR A 27 0.06 1.08 -5.28
C THR A 27 0.54 -0.27 -5.83
N ALA A 28 1.84 -0.55 -5.80
CA ALA A 28 2.39 -1.76 -6.39
C ALA A 28 2.14 -3.02 -5.56
N SER A 29 2.05 -2.92 -4.24
CA SER A 29 1.90 -4.05 -3.33
C SER A 29 0.55 -4.09 -2.61
N ASN A 30 0.42 -4.96 -1.63
CA ASN A 30 -0.76 -5.06 -0.76
C ASN A 30 -0.79 -4.01 0.38
N VAL A 31 0.20 -3.10 0.40
CA VAL A 31 0.27 -1.97 1.33
C VAL A 31 0.03 -0.66 0.60
N ARG A 32 -0.88 0.15 1.10
CA ARG A 32 -1.15 1.50 0.61
C ARG A 32 -0.60 2.51 1.61
N LEU A 33 0.65 2.91 1.46
CA LEU A 33 1.32 3.87 2.35
C LEU A 33 1.43 5.23 1.66
N ALA A 34 0.94 6.28 2.33
CA ALA A 34 1.19 7.65 1.89
C ALA A 34 2.64 8.05 2.17
N VAL A 35 3.32 8.57 1.17
CA VAL A 35 4.71 9.05 1.20
C VAL A 35 4.74 10.49 0.76
N THR A 36 5.53 11.32 1.44
CA THR A 36 5.65 12.74 1.11
C THR A 36 7.07 13.13 0.70
N ASN A 37 7.21 14.29 0.09
CA ASN A 37 8.50 14.86 -0.28
C ASN A 37 9.17 15.70 0.82
N VAL A 38 8.76 15.50 2.09
CA VAL A 38 9.31 16.20 3.26
C VAL A 38 9.64 15.26 4.42
N GLY A 39 9.71 13.96 4.17
CA GLY A 39 10.11 12.96 5.17
C GLY A 39 9.00 12.53 6.13
N THR A 40 7.72 12.73 5.76
CA THR A 40 6.58 12.17 6.48
C THR A 40 5.97 10.99 5.74
N PHE A 41 5.42 10.04 6.50
CA PHE A 41 4.68 8.88 6.01
C PHE A 41 3.31 8.84 6.68
N GLY A 42 2.31 8.28 5.98
CA GLY A 42 0.93 8.48 6.37
C GLY A 42 0.48 9.91 6.08
N ASN A 43 -0.80 10.18 6.21
CA ASN A 43 -1.35 11.48 5.85
C ASN A 43 -2.18 12.12 6.97
N ALA A 44 -2.12 11.60 8.19
CA ALA A 44 -2.90 12.05 9.33
C ALA A 44 -4.41 12.10 9.02
N PHE A 45 -4.87 11.24 8.14
CA PHE A 45 -6.26 11.22 7.63
C PHE A 45 -6.71 12.57 7.07
N ARG A 46 -5.79 13.31 6.42
CA ARG A 46 -6.13 14.54 5.68
C ARG A 46 -7.17 14.21 4.61
N GLY A 47 -8.19 15.04 4.47
CA GLY A 47 -9.28 14.80 3.54
C GLY A 47 -10.33 13.79 4.00
N TYR A 48 -10.13 13.08 5.10
CA TYR A 48 -11.07 12.10 5.63
C TYR A 48 -12.47 12.67 5.89
N ARG A 49 -12.53 13.92 6.34
CA ARG A 49 -13.80 14.58 6.70
C ARG A 49 -14.65 14.98 5.50
N ASP A 50 -14.03 15.21 4.36
CA ASP A 50 -14.67 15.62 3.10
C ASP A 50 -14.83 14.46 2.10
N GLY A 51 -14.44 13.24 2.47
CA GLY A 51 -14.54 12.05 1.63
C GLY A 51 -13.54 11.99 0.49
N THR A 52 -12.49 12.83 0.53
CA THR A 52 -11.43 12.86 -0.49
C THR A 52 -10.12 12.25 0.01
N SER A 53 -10.15 11.49 1.13
CA SER A 53 -8.96 10.96 1.75
C SER A 53 -8.32 9.85 0.92
N ASN A 54 -7.04 10.03 0.62
CA ASN A 54 -6.17 8.91 0.27
C ASN A 54 -5.93 8.03 1.50
N GLN A 55 -5.53 6.80 1.28
CA GLN A 55 -5.10 5.90 2.33
C GLN A 55 -3.88 6.48 3.05
N SER A 56 -3.82 6.30 4.37
CA SER A 56 -2.66 6.70 5.18
C SER A 56 -1.64 5.56 5.25
N CYS A 57 -2.05 4.40 5.75
CA CYS A 57 -1.36 3.12 5.62
C CYS A 57 -2.40 2.00 5.71
N GLU A 58 -2.97 1.66 4.58
CA GLU A 58 -4.00 0.64 4.48
C GLU A 58 -3.38 -0.73 4.21
N TYR A 59 -3.84 -1.74 4.93
CA TYR A 59 -3.50 -3.14 4.71
C TYR A 59 -4.61 -4.08 5.22
N PRO A 60 -5.00 -5.10 4.44
CA PRO A 60 -4.67 -5.29 3.01
C PRO A 60 -5.21 -4.17 2.13
N ALA A 61 -4.61 -4.00 0.96
CA ALA A 61 -5.03 -2.98 0.00
C ALA A 61 -6.52 -3.13 -0.36
N GLY A 62 -7.27 -2.02 -0.33
CA GLY A 62 -8.70 -2.01 -0.61
C GLY A 62 -9.59 -2.47 0.55
N SER A 63 -9.01 -2.82 1.72
CA SER A 63 -9.76 -3.32 2.87
C SER A 63 -10.44 -2.23 3.70
N GLY A 64 -9.96 -1.00 3.61
CA GLY A 64 -10.37 0.07 4.51
C GLY A 64 -9.81 -0.04 5.93
N VAL A 65 -8.78 -0.89 6.15
CA VAL A 65 -8.13 -1.04 7.46
C VAL A 65 -6.85 -0.23 7.50
N GLU A 66 -6.84 0.81 8.31
CA GLU A 66 -5.75 1.77 8.43
C GLU A 66 -4.90 1.49 9.67
N HIS A 67 -3.58 1.56 9.52
CA HIS A 67 -2.62 1.18 10.55
C HIS A 67 -1.74 2.33 11.02
N LEU A 68 -1.70 3.44 10.30
CA LEU A 68 -0.84 4.58 10.58
C LEU A 68 -1.63 5.88 10.50
N PHE A 69 -1.59 6.67 11.57
CA PHE A 69 -2.05 8.05 11.50
C PHE A 69 -1.00 8.91 10.78
N GLU A 70 0.23 8.91 11.29
CA GLU A 70 1.37 9.58 10.70
C GLU A 70 2.69 9.05 11.23
N SER A 71 3.75 9.22 10.44
CA SER A 71 5.13 8.98 10.82
C SER A 71 6.03 10.07 10.25
N GLY A 72 7.21 10.22 10.82
CA GLY A 72 8.20 11.17 10.33
C GLY A 72 9.60 10.89 10.85
N ILE A 73 10.58 11.32 10.06
CA ILE A 73 11.99 11.18 10.42
C ILE A 73 12.39 12.21 11.47
N TRP A 74 13.24 11.79 12.39
CA TRP A 74 13.89 12.64 13.38
C TRP A 74 15.41 12.50 13.27
N ILE A 75 16.12 13.63 13.30
CA ILE A 75 17.59 13.66 13.32
C ILE A 75 18.01 14.54 14.47
N GLY A 76 18.83 14.01 15.37
CA GLY A 76 19.39 14.74 16.50
C GLY A 76 20.90 14.65 16.52
N ALA A 77 21.60 15.75 16.83
CA ALA A 77 23.05 15.77 16.92
C ALA A 77 23.55 16.81 17.91
N GLU A 78 24.79 16.65 18.35
CA GLU A 78 25.53 17.68 19.05
C GLU A 78 26.35 18.51 18.06
N ARG A 79 26.19 19.83 18.11
CA ARG A 79 26.97 20.80 17.33
C ARG A 79 27.52 21.87 18.24
N ALA A 80 28.86 21.99 18.32
CA ALA A 80 29.54 22.97 19.15
C ALA A 80 29.07 23.02 20.62
N GLY A 81 28.78 21.84 21.21
CA GLY A 81 28.34 21.72 22.60
C GLY A 81 26.85 21.99 22.82
N SER A 82 26.07 22.07 21.76
CA SER A 82 24.61 22.24 21.83
C SER A 82 23.90 21.13 21.09
N PHE A 83 22.84 20.58 21.70
CA PHE A 83 21.97 19.62 21.03
C PHE A 83 21.02 20.34 20.09
N LEU A 84 20.91 19.83 18.86
CA LEU A 84 19.96 20.25 17.85
C LEU A 84 19.14 19.04 17.39
N VAL A 85 17.90 19.28 17.04
CA VAL A 85 17.01 18.22 16.53
C VAL A 85 16.15 18.80 15.41
N SER A 86 16.02 18.05 14.32
CA SER A 86 15.12 18.34 13.21
C SER A 86 14.12 17.20 13.06
N THR A 87 12.83 17.53 12.90
CA THR A 87 11.73 16.55 12.89
C THR A 87 10.77 16.80 11.73
N ALA A 88 10.33 15.76 11.02
CA ALA A 88 9.35 15.86 9.94
C ALA A 88 7.91 15.84 10.46
N ALA A 89 7.68 15.13 11.56
CA ALA A 89 6.40 15.06 12.25
C ALA A 89 6.63 14.83 13.75
N VAL A 90 5.73 15.32 14.59
CA VAL A 90 5.82 15.18 16.05
C VAL A 90 4.44 15.21 16.69
N ASP A 91 4.34 14.65 17.89
CA ASP A 91 3.30 15.03 18.84
C ASP A 91 3.47 16.48 19.24
N ALA A 92 2.41 17.24 19.20
CA ALA A 92 2.38 18.61 19.71
C ALA A 92 1.37 18.73 20.85
N PRO A 93 1.64 19.62 21.84
CA PRO A 93 0.75 19.80 22.98
C PRO A 93 -0.69 20.18 22.63
N GLN A 94 -0.92 20.62 21.41
CA GLN A 94 -2.24 21.05 20.91
C GLN A 94 -2.79 20.11 19.82
N GLY A 95 -2.17 18.93 19.66
CA GLY A 95 -2.47 17.98 18.62
C GLY A 95 -1.71 18.23 17.33
N TYR A 96 -1.74 17.23 16.50
CA TYR A 96 -1.14 17.24 15.18
C TYR A 96 -1.69 18.41 14.32
N GLN A 97 -0.84 19.04 13.53
CA GLN A 97 -1.14 20.20 12.66
C GLN A 97 -1.60 21.49 13.35
N THR A 98 -1.75 21.52 14.65
CA THR A 98 -2.06 22.76 15.40
C THR A 98 -0.85 23.32 16.14
N GLY A 99 0.22 22.51 16.22
CA GLY A 99 1.48 22.91 16.82
C GLY A 99 2.35 23.71 15.86
N SER A 100 3.50 24.12 16.34
CA SER A 100 4.54 24.83 15.58
C SER A 100 5.87 24.03 15.57
N SER A 101 5.81 22.72 15.58
CA SER A 101 6.93 21.77 15.50
C SER A 101 6.60 20.69 14.47
N GLY A 102 7.58 19.96 13.99
CA GLY A 102 7.39 18.90 13.00
C GLY A 102 7.29 19.43 11.56
N PHE A 103 7.85 20.60 11.29
CA PHE A 103 7.87 21.23 9.97
C PHE A 103 9.27 21.65 9.56
N GLU A 104 10.29 21.11 10.23
CA GLU A 104 11.70 21.49 10.06
C GLU A 104 12.22 21.10 8.68
N PHE A 105 11.69 20.02 8.12
CA PHE A 105 12.04 19.58 6.77
C PHE A 105 11.20 20.27 5.70
N THR A 106 11.86 20.60 4.61
CA THR A 106 11.26 21.29 3.46
C THR A 106 11.92 20.81 2.16
N VAL A 107 11.18 20.90 1.08
CA VAL A 107 11.66 20.50 -0.25
C VAL A 107 12.90 21.30 -0.63
N ASP A 108 13.92 20.64 -1.19
CA ASP A 108 15.08 21.31 -1.77
C ASP A 108 14.76 21.80 -3.20
N GLY A 109 14.63 23.11 -3.35
CA GLY A 109 14.32 23.73 -4.63
C GLY A 109 12.93 23.33 -5.18
N ASN A 110 12.88 22.79 -6.40
CA ASN A 110 11.66 22.34 -7.07
C ASN A 110 11.52 20.80 -7.05
N SER A 111 12.15 20.12 -6.10
CA SER A 111 12.14 18.65 -6.03
C SER A 111 10.75 18.14 -5.66
N GLY A 112 10.08 17.48 -6.61
CA GLY A 112 8.84 16.77 -6.38
C GLY A 112 9.09 15.34 -5.87
N LEU A 113 8.01 14.59 -5.69
CA LEU A 113 8.04 13.17 -5.40
C LEU A 113 8.08 12.40 -6.72
N THR A 114 9.28 11.96 -7.11
CA THR A 114 9.51 11.24 -8.36
C THR A 114 9.14 9.78 -8.20
N GLU A 115 8.35 9.26 -9.14
CA GLU A 115 8.01 7.84 -9.21
C GLU A 115 8.88 7.14 -10.24
N ARG A 116 9.35 5.93 -9.94
CA ARG A 116 10.08 5.03 -10.82
C ARG A 116 9.53 3.61 -10.69
N SER A 117 9.68 2.82 -11.74
CA SER A 117 9.27 1.42 -11.77
C SER A 117 10.28 0.57 -12.53
N SER A 118 10.57 -0.63 -12.05
CA SER A 118 11.35 -1.64 -12.75
C SER A 118 10.55 -2.34 -13.87
N PHE A 119 9.23 -2.23 -13.88
CA PHE A 119 8.39 -2.79 -14.95
C PHE A 119 8.59 -2.04 -16.26
N LYS A 120 9.00 -2.76 -17.30
CA LYS A 120 9.29 -2.19 -18.63
C LYS A 120 8.07 -1.55 -19.30
N ASP A 121 6.88 -2.02 -19.00
CA ASP A 121 5.62 -1.52 -19.55
C ASP A 121 5.00 -0.39 -18.72
N SER A 122 5.61 -0.06 -17.59
CA SER A 122 5.16 1.05 -16.75
C SER A 122 5.45 2.41 -17.41
N PRO A 123 4.54 3.40 -17.32
CA PRO A 123 4.83 4.77 -17.73
C PRO A 123 5.94 5.43 -16.90
N PHE A 124 6.27 4.83 -15.75
CA PHE A 124 7.34 5.28 -14.84
C PHE A 124 8.61 4.44 -14.96
N PHE A 125 8.73 3.60 -16.00
CA PHE A 125 9.89 2.74 -16.16
C PHE A 125 11.19 3.54 -16.08
N SER A 126 12.11 3.04 -15.26
CA SER A 126 13.45 3.61 -15.11
C SER A 126 14.45 2.50 -14.84
N PRO A 127 15.61 2.49 -15.53
CA PRO A 127 16.69 1.56 -15.21
C PRO A 127 17.34 1.82 -13.84
N LEU A 128 16.97 2.91 -13.15
CA LEU A 128 17.40 3.25 -11.79
C LEU A 128 16.37 2.82 -10.74
N ALA A 129 15.28 2.19 -11.15
CA ALA A 129 14.31 1.65 -10.20
C ALA A 129 14.84 0.37 -9.58
N VAL A 130 14.69 0.27 -8.27
CA VAL A 130 15.05 -0.91 -7.47
C VAL A 130 13.86 -1.86 -7.36
N SER A 131 12.65 -1.32 -7.21
CA SER A 131 11.44 -2.10 -7.01
C SER A 131 10.40 -1.86 -8.11
N HIS A 132 9.23 -2.48 -7.95
CA HIS A 132 8.11 -2.28 -8.87
C HIS A 132 7.52 -0.86 -8.79
N GLN A 133 7.69 -0.20 -7.65
CA GLN A 133 7.36 1.21 -7.46
C GLN A 133 8.30 1.85 -6.44
N ASP A 134 9.15 2.74 -6.90
CA ASP A 134 9.98 3.58 -6.04
C ASP A 134 9.43 4.99 -6.00
N TYR A 135 9.40 5.60 -4.82
CA TYR A 135 9.26 7.05 -4.69
C TYR A 135 10.59 7.65 -4.23
N VAL A 136 11.01 8.71 -4.91
CA VAL A 136 12.28 9.41 -4.61
C VAL A 136 12.00 10.88 -4.34
N ALA A 137 12.49 11.38 -3.20
CA ALA A 137 12.39 12.78 -2.79
C ALA A 137 13.72 13.31 -2.28
N ASN A 138 13.94 14.62 -2.45
CA ASN A 138 15.07 15.34 -1.86
C ASN A 138 14.53 16.50 -1.05
N PHE A 139 14.96 16.63 0.18
CA PHE A 139 14.55 17.69 1.09
C PHE A 139 15.67 18.03 2.09
N THR A 140 15.49 19.12 2.81
CA THR A 140 16.48 19.66 3.75
C THR A 140 15.80 20.13 5.03
N ASP A 141 16.55 20.18 6.14
CA ASP A 141 16.07 20.62 7.46
C ASP A 141 16.14 22.14 7.67
N ARG A 142 16.29 22.93 6.60
CA ARG A 142 16.52 24.39 6.71
C ARG A 142 15.26 25.22 6.90
N ASN A 143 14.11 24.62 7.09
CA ASN A 143 12.87 25.36 7.31
C ASN A 143 12.79 25.88 8.76
N LEU A 144 12.56 27.16 8.93
CA LEU A 144 12.45 27.83 10.24
C LEU A 144 11.04 28.36 10.54
N ILE A 145 10.15 28.27 9.56
CA ILE A 145 8.81 28.89 9.63
C ILE A 145 7.74 27.81 9.33
N VAL A 146 6.71 27.78 10.15
CA VAL A 146 5.57 26.88 9.91
C VAL A 146 4.93 27.21 8.55
N PRO A 147 4.77 26.21 7.65
CA PRO A 147 4.28 26.43 6.29
C PRO A 147 2.96 27.21 6.24
N GLY A 148 2.88 28.19 5.32
CA GLY A 148 1.70 29.03 5.15
C GLY A 148 1.47 30.08 6.24
N THR A 149 2.41 30.25 7.17
CA THR A 149 2.32 31.20 8.29
C THR A 149 3.57 32.08 8.37
N GLN A 150 3.61 32.98 9.39
CA GLN A 150 4.82 33.72 9.78
C GLN A 150 5.35 33.24 11.14
N THR A 151 4.85 32.12 11.64
CA THR A 151 5.18 31.60 12.98
C THR A 151 6.49 30.83 12.91
N PRO A 152 7.51 31.18 13.73
CA PRO A 152 8.70 30.36 13.84
C PRO A 152 8.38 28.95 14.36
N ILE A 153 9.14 27.95 13.86
CA ILE A 153 9.06 26.59 14.37
C ILE A 153 9.62 26.57 15.80
N VAL A 154 8.87 25.98 16.71
CA VAL A 154 9.25 25.89 18.14
C VAL A 154 10.43 24.93 18.28
N ASN A 155 11.40 25.31 19.10
CA ASN A 155 12.63 24.54 19.36
C ASN A 155 13.55 24.31 18.15
N HIS A 156 13.30 24.97 17.02
CA HIS A 156 14.12 24.86 15.82
C HIS A 156 14.66 26.24 15.39
N THR A 157 15.52 26.82 16.21
CA THR A 157 16.12 28.12 15.93
C THR A 157 17.32 28.03 14.98
N GLN A 158 17.84 26.83 14.80
CA GLN A 158 19.02 26.54 14.01
C GLN A 158 18.92 25.14 13.41
N PRO A 159 19.04 24.98 12.07
CA PRO A 159 19.08 23.68 11.42
C PRO A 159 20.35 22.90 11.76
N LEU A 160 20.33 21.59 11.54
CA LEU A 160 21.52 20.74 11.47
C LEU A 160 22.32 21.00 10.19
N PHE A 161 21.68 21.54 9.15
CA PHE A 161 22.18 21.70 7.78
C PHE A 161 22.45 20.34 7.12
N VAL A 162 21.47 19.48 7.15
CA VAL A 162 21.47 18.22 6.44
C VAL A 162 20.53 18.26 5.25
N ASP A 163 20.93 17.61 4.18
CA ASP A 163 20.08 17.27 3.06
C ASP A 163 19.78 15.78 3.13
N VAL A 164 18.54 15.40 2.80
CA VAL A 164 18.08 14.01 2.83
C VAL A 164 17.62 13.63 1.43
N GLN A 165 18.14 12.53 0.93
CA GLN A 165 17.57 11.82 -0.21
C GLN A 165 16.79 10.62 0.30
N LEU A 166 15.47 10.67 0.18
CA LEU A 166 14.56 9.61 0.55
C LEU A 166 14.27 8.75 -0.68
N ARG A 167 14.28 7.44 -0.50
CA ARG A 167 13.80 6.43 -1.44
C ARG A 167 12.85 5.50 -0.70
N THR A 168 11.74 5.15 -1.30
CA THR A 168 10.91 4.05 -0.83
C THR A 168 10.84 2.97 -1.89
N TYR A 169 10.88 1.71 -1.48
CA TYR A 169 10.80 0.56 -2.38
C TYR A 169 9.59 -0.27 -2.03
N ASN A 170 8.80 -0.61 -3.05
CA ASN A 170 7.55 -1.32 -2.92
C ASN A 170 7.46 -2.42 -3.98
N PHE A 171 7.58 -3.67 -3.53
CA PHE A 171 7.56 -4.84 -4.39
C PHE A 171 6.17 -5.49 -4.39
N ASN A 172 5.76 -6.09 -5.50
CA ASN A 172 4.46 -6.77 -5.62
C ASN A 172 4.57 -8.30 -5.69
N PHE A 173 5.67 -8.86 -5.21
CA PHE A 173 5.77 -10.30 -5.04
C PHE A 173 4.97 -10.76 -3.82
N ALA A 174 4.29 -11.89 -3.89
CA ALA A 174 3.44 -12.39 -2.81
C ALA A 174 4.18 -12.58 -1.46
N PHE A 175 5.49 -12.80 -1.52
CA PHE A 175 6.33 -12.95 -0.33
C PHE A 175 6.91 -11.62 0.20
N SER A 176 6.66 -10.50 -0.47
CA SER A 176 7.17 -9.16 -0.10
C SER A 176 6.15 -8.02 -0.26
N ASP A 177 4.92 -8.31 -0.67
CA ASP A 177 3.87 -7.32 -0.93
C ASP A 177 3.29 -6.67 0.34
N PHE A 178 3.79 -7.08 1.50
CA PHE A 178 3.45 -6.60 2.84
C PHE A 178 4.49 -5.63 3.43
N VAL A 179 5.51 -5.25 2.68
CA VAL A 179 6.62 -4.39 3.13
C VAL A 179 6.73 -3.16 2.26
N VAL A 180 6.97 -2.01 2.90
CA VAL A 180 7.47 -0.81 2.23
C VAL A 180 8.82 -0.45 2.88
N PHE A 181 9.89 -0.53 2.10
CA PHE A 181 11.22 -0.13 2.54
C PHE A 181 11.36 1.39 2.48
N VAL A 182 12.10 1.93 3.43
CA VAL A 182 12.43 3.35 3.53
C VAL A 182 13.94 3.46 3.62
N ASP A 183 14.55 3.93 2.56
CA ASP A 183 16.00 4.06 2.42
C ASP A 183 16.39 5.52 2.25
N MET A 184 17.39 5.98 3.00
CA MET A 184 17.73 7.40 3.07
C MET A 184 19.23 7.61 3.10
N ASP A 185 19.69 8.58 2.31
CA ASP A 185 21.02 9.18 2.47
C ASP A 185 20.89 10.53 3.14
N ILE A 186 21.57 10.71 4.25
CA ILE A 186 21.62 11.94 5.01
C ILE A 186 23.00 12.55 4.78
N ILE A 187 23.04 13.74 4.19
CA ILE A 187 24.27 14.42 3.78
C ILE A 187 24.45 15.64 4.65
N ASN A 188 25.58 15.75 5.35
CA ASN A 188 25.94 16.97 6.05
C ASN A 188 26.44 18.02 5.07
N THR A 189 25.64 19.00 4.74
CA THR A 189 25.99 20.08 3.82
C THR A 189 26.68 21.25 4.51
N GLY A 190 26.60 21.32 5.83
CA GLY A 190 27.16 22.39 6.66
C GLY A 190 26.55 23.76 6.43
N ASP A 191 26.85 24.69 7.32
CA ASP A 191 26.42 26.07 7.19
C ASP A 191 27.25 26.79 6.10
N ALA A 192 26.58 27.33 5.09
CA ALA A 192 27.21 28.09 4.02
C ALA A 192 27.85 29.42 4.50
N GLN A 193 27.40 29.92 5.65
CA GLN A 193 27.92 31.18 6.23
C GLN A 193 29.15 30.97 7.10
N GLY A 194 29.57 29.71 7.29
CA GLY A 194 30.72 29.32 8.11
C GLY A 194 30.35 29.01 9.54
N GLY A 195 31.26 28.37 10.25
CA GLY A 195 31.05 27.92 11.62
C GLY A 195 31.53 26.47 11.82
N VAL A 196 31.15 25.84 12.93
CA VAL A 196 31.40 24.44 13.19
C VAL A 196 30.40 23.63 12.37
N ASN A 197 30.91 22.91 11.38
CA ASN A 197 30.10 22.11 10.48
C ASN A 197 30.08 20.63 10.83
N ARG A 198 30.91 20.19 11.78
CA ARG A 198 30.94 18.85 12.31
C ARG A 198 29.75 18.63 13.24
N LEU A 199 29.08 17.51 13.07
CA LEU A 199 28.06 16.99 13.95
C LEU A 199 28.62 15.75 14.66
N ASP A 200 28.39 15.67 15.96
CA ASP A 200 28.79 14.53 16.78
C ASP A 200 27.57 13.90 17.43
N SER A 201 27.73 12.64 17.86
CA SER A 201 26.67 11.88 18.53
C SER A 201 25.33 12.02 17.79
N VAL A 202 25.39 11.78 16.47
CA VAL A 202 24.20 11.85 15.64
C VAL A 202 23.34 10.63 15.87
N PHE A 203 22.06 10.87 16.12
CA PHE A 203 21.03 9.84 16.19
C PHE A 203 19.98 10.10 15.13
N PHE A 204 19.53 9.03 14.54
CA PHE A 204 18.41 9.03 13.62
C PHE A 204 17.26 8.23 14.19
N GLY A 205 16.01 8.68 14.03
CA GLY A 205 14.84 7.96 14.50
C GLY A 205 13.68 8.05 13.51
N LEU A 206 12.89 6.99 13.47
CA LEU A 206 11.60 6.97 12.82
C LEU A 206 10.52 7.03 13.90
N TRP A 207 9.86 8.17 13.98
CA TRP A 207 8.71 8.39 14.86
C TRP A 207 7.44 7.95 14.15
N THR A 208 6.53 7.25 14.87
CA THR A 208 5.24 6.83 14.35
C THR A 208 4.12 7.05 15.36
N ASN A 209 2.96 7.45 14.89
CA ASN A 209 1.70 7.30 15.60
C ASN A 209 0.87 6.25 14.85
N THR A 210 0.96 5.03 15.33
CA THR A 210 0.21 3.89 14.79
C THR A 210 -1.22 3.90 15.33
N VAL A 211 -2.15 3.42 14.53
CA VAL A 211 -3.57 3.33 14.91
C VAL A 211 -4.13 1.99 14.40
N VAL A 212 -5.24 1.58 14.99
CA VAL A 212 -6.06 0.48 14.48
C VAL A 212 -7.43 1.03 14.13
N ARG A 213 -7.71 1.17 12.84
CA ARG A 213 -8.91 1.78 12.35
C ARG A 213 -9.46 1.03 11.14
N ASN A 214 -10.72 0.68 11.20
CA ASN A 214 -11.44 0.13 10.05
C ASN A 214 -12.52 1.13 9.62
N ILE A 215 -12.37 1.74 8.44
CA ILE A 215 -13.29 2.76 7.93
C ILE A 215 -14.68 2.20 7.64
N ASN A 216 -14.84 0.89 7.46
CA ASN A 216 -16.14 0.26 7.25
C ASN A 216 -17.02 0.27 8.53
N VAL A 217 -16.39 0.27 9.70
CA VAL A 217 -17.08 0.34 11.01
C VAL A 217 -16.91 1.67 11.71
N THR A 218 -15.99 2.52 11.26
CA THR A 218 -15.75 3.88 11.73
C THR A 218 -15.86 4.89 10.59
N PRO A 219 -17.05 5.10 10.03
CA PRO A 219 -17.23 5.97 8.86
C PRO A 219 -16.84 7.42 9.14
N PRO A 220 -16.74 8.27 8.12
CA PRO A 220 -16.47 9.70 8.26
C PRO A 220 -17.38 10.36 9.31
N GLY A 221 -16.78 11.18 10.18
CA GLY A 221 -17.49 11.85 11.27
C GLY A 221 -17.62 11.05 12.56
N THR A 222 -17.18 9.80 12.61
CA THR A 222 -17.03 9.04 13.85
C THR A 222 -15.95 9.70 14.73
N GLY A 223 -16.21 9.83 16.02
CA GLY A 223 -15.26 10.43 16.97
C GLY A 223 -13.95 9.62 17.05
N GLY A 224 -12.82 10.32 17.18
CA GLY A 224 -11.49 9.70 17.22
C GLY A 224 -11.31 8.65 18.32
N ALA A 225 -11.98 8.79 19.46
CA ALA A 225 -11.97 7.80 20.54
C ALA A 225 -12.47 6.40 20.10
N ALA A 226 -13.24 6.30 19.01
CA ALA A 226 -13.73 5.02 18.54
C ALA A 226 -12.62 4.12 17.97
N PHE A 227 -11.44 4.67 17.63
CA PHE A 227 -10.34 3.92 17.05
C PHE A 227 -8.95 4.30 17.59
N TYR A 228 -8.69 5.55 17.98
CA TYR A 228 -7.36 5.93 18.50
C TYR A 228 -6.97 5.19 19.78
N ASP A 229 -7.92 4.94 20.68
CA ASP A 229 -7.64 4.34 21.98
C ASP A 229 -7.70 2.79 21.95
N LYS A 230 -7.64 2.15 20.77
CA LYS A 230 -7.76 0.70 20.64
C LYS A 230 -6.42 -0.01 20.45
N GLY A 231 -5.37 0.70 20.08
CA GLY A 231 -4.06 0.15 19.81
C GLY A 231 -3.36 -0.39 21.03
N GLY A 232 -2.71 -1.53 20.90
CA GLY A 232 -1.65 -2.02 21.78
C GLY A 232 -0.31 -1.87 21.07
N ASN A 233 0.74 -1.47 21.82
CA ASN A 233 2.08 -1.29 21.28
C ASN A 233 3.05 -2.26 21.92
N GLY A 234 4.15 -2.54 21.25
CA GLY A 234 5.24 -3.36 21.78
C GLY A 234 6.53 -3.16 21.00
N TYR A 235 7.57 -3.78 21.50
CA TYR A 235 8.88 -3.79 20.86
C TYR A 235 9.47 -5.19 20.90
N VAL A 236 10.07 -5.61 19.80
CA VAL A 236 10.81 -6.87 19.68
C VAL A 236 12.29 -6.51 19.56
N ASP A 237 13.01 -6.65 20.66
CA ASP A 237 14.41 -6.24 20.76
C ASP A 237 15.31 -6.96 19.75
N SER A 238 15.13 -8.28 19.59
CA SER A 238 15.88 -9.10 18.63
C SER A 238 15.62 -8.80 17.16
N LEU A 239 14.69 -7.92 16.87
CA LEU A 239 14.36 -7.50 15.49
C LEU A 239 14.46 -5.99 15.32
N GLU A 240 14.87 -5.23 16.34
CA GLU A 240 14.85 -3.76 16.38
C GLU A 240 13.54 -3.18 15.82
N MET A 241 12.41 -3.80 16.22
CA MET A 241 11.10 -3.53 15.64
C MET A 241 10.05 -3.15 16.67
N ALA A 242 9.52 -1.94 16.58
CA ALA A 242 8.29 -1.55 17.27
C ALA A 242 7.07 -2.00 16.49
N PHE A 243 5.97 -2.31 17.18
CA PHE A 243 4.74 -2.76 16.53
C PHE A 243 3.46 -2.28 17.21
N CYS A 244 2.37 -2.29 16.46
CA CYS A 244 1.02 -2.01 16.95
C CYS A 244 0.02 -3.03 16.42
N TYR A 245 -1.05 -3.25 17.20
CA TYR A 245 -2.13 -4.17 16.89
C TYR A 245 -3.43 -3.73 17.59
N ASP A 246 -4.57 -4.29 17.21
CA ASP A 246 -5.83 -4.06 17.93
C ASP A 246 -5.83 -4.81 19.28
N TYR A 247 -5.57 -4.07 20.35
CA TYR A 247 -5.58 -4.61 21.73
C TYR A 247 -6.99 -5.00 22.16
N SER A 248 -8.01 -4.26 21.75
CA SER A 248 -9.40 -4.53 22.13
C SER A 248 -9.92 -5.84 21.57
N GLY A 249 -9.39 -6.30 20.42
CA GLY A 249 -9.81 -7.54 19.77
C GLY A 249 -11.26 -7.53 19.33
N ASP A 250 -11.77 -6.37 18.90
CA ASP A 250 -13.14 -6.23 18.44
C ASP A 250 -13.35 -6.99 17.14
N VAL A 251 -14.30 -7.90 17.11
CA VAL A 251 -14.57 -8.74 15.93
C VAL A 251 -14.86 -7.87 14.70
N GLY A 252 -14.09 -8.12 13.63
CA GLY A 252 -14.24 -7.42 12.35
C GLY A 252 -13.68 -5.99 12.36
N PHE A 253 -12.89 -5.61 13.38
CA PHE A 253 -12.26 -4.29 13.44
C PHE A 253 -10.90 -4.29 12.73
N THR A 254 -9.92 -4.98 13.29
CA THR A 254 -8.57 -5.14 12.73
C THR A 254 -7.97 -6.45 13.24
N ASN A 255 -7.43 -7.26 12.34
CA ASN A 255 -6.75 -8.51 12.66
C ASN A 255 -5.35 -8.58 12.01
N SER A 256 -4.63 -7.49 12.09
CA SER A 256 -3.28 -7.35 11.52
C SER A 256 -2.36 -6.53 12.41
N TYR A 257 -1.05 -6.69 12.18
CA TYR A 257 0.02 -5.92 12.79
C TYR A 257 0.56 -4.89 11.81
N ILE A 258 1.07 -3.79 12.36
CA ILE A 258 2.06 -2.93 11.70
C ILE A 258 3.33 -2.89 12.54
N GLY A 259 4.50 -3.03 11.90
CA GLY A 259 5.81 -2.85 12.49
C GLY A 259 6.59 -1.75 11.81
N GLN A 260 7.43 -1.06 12.58
CA GLN A 260 8.53 -0.25 12.08
C GLN A 260 9.83 -0.88 12.51
N LYS A 261 10.61 -1.37 11.55
CA LYS A 261 11.85 -2.12 11.78
C LYS A 261 13.04 -1.31 11.28
N PHE A 262 14.09 -1.23 12.09
CA PHE A 262 15.41 -0.81 11.62
C PHE A 262 16.06 -1.98 10.88
N LEU A 263 16.70 -1.71 9.73
CA LEU A 263 17.33 -2.72 8.89
C LEU A 263 18.86 -2.65 8.93
N GLY A 264 19.40 -1.44 8.99
CA GLY A 264 20.83 -1.21 9.02
C GLY A 264 21.21 0.20 8.60
N ALA A 265 22.46 0.57 8.88
CA ALA A 265 23.01 1.86 8.48
C ALA A 265 24.47 1.71 8.05
N SER A 266 24.98 2.70 7.32
CA SER A 266 26.40 2.80 6.99
C SER A 266 26.86 4.24 6.95
N ASP A 267 28.12 4.46 7.28
CA ASP A 267 28.79 5.74 7.14
C ASP A 267 30.23 5.53 6.65
N LYS A 268 31.06 6.56 6.73
CA LYS A 268 32.49 6.47 6.35
C LYS A 268 33.30 5.48 7.15
N PHE A 269 32.79 4.96 8.27
CA PHE A 269 33.47 3.97 9.11
C PHE A 269 33.01 2.53 8.81
N GLY A 270 31.99 2.34 8.01
CA GLY A 270 31.48 1.05 7.59
C GLY A 270 30.00 0.84 7.93
N PHE A 271 29.63 -0.43 7.99
CA PHE A 271 28.26 -0.87 8.28
C PHE A 271 28.00 -0.89 9.79
N HIS A 272 26.79 -0.50 10.19
CA HIS A 272 26.33 -0.43 11.56
C HIS A 272 24.98 -1.15 11.72
N HIS A 273 24.97 -2.15 12.60
CA HIS A 273 23.78 -2.81 13.09
C HIS A 273 24.07 -3.30 14.53
N PRO A 274 23.12 -3.33 15.47
CA PRO A 274 23.36 -3.79 16.83
C PRO A 274 23.99 -5.19 16.91
N ASP A 275 23.64 -6.09 15.99
CA ASP A 275 24.18 -7.45 15.93
C ASP A 275 25.65 -7.51 15.49
N VAL A 276 26.15 -6.49 14.81
CA VAL A 276 27.51 -6.45 14.25
C VAL A 276 28.41 -5.48 15.02
N ASP A 277 27.88 -4.35 15.49
CA ASP A 277 28.62 -3.31 16.18
C ASP A 277 28.07 -3.05 17.58
N SER A 278 28.72 -3.60 18.60
CA SER A 278 28.31 -3.43 20.00
C SER A 278 28.37 -1.99 20.54
N THR A 279 28.94 -1.05 19.78
CA THR A 279 28.98 0.39 20.14
C THR A 279 27.84 1.19 19.49
N PHE A 280 27.08 0.55 18.62
CA PHE A 280 25.92 1.10 17.93
C PHE A 280 24.65 0.48 18.52
N GLY A 281 23.68 1.29 18.85
CA GLY A 281 22.47 0.79 19.52
C GLY A 281 21.20 1.20 18.79
N ALA A 282 20.18 0.37 18.91
CA ALA A 282 18.81 0.71 18.62
C ALA A 282 18.10 1.04 19.94
N ASN A 283 17.40 2.17 19.98
CA ASN A 283 16.67 2.63 21.16
C ASN A 283 15.17 2.64 20.84
N TYR A 284 14.37 2.12 21.74
CA TYR A 284 12.93 2.21 21.65
C TYR A 284 12.35 3.14 22.68
N ASN A 285 11.51 4.08 22.23
CA ASN A 285 10.71 4.93 23.09
C ASN A 285 9.25 4.89 22.68
N VAL A 286 8.37 5.06 23.65
CA VAL A 286 6.93 5.13 23.45
C VAL A 286 6.33 6.12 24.46
N TRP A 287 5.29 6.85 24.02
CA TRP A 287 4.56 7.76 24.92
C TRP A 287 3.12 7.90 24.47
N GLN A 288 2.29 8.40 25.37
CA GLN A 288 0.90 8.68 25.05
C GLN A 288 0.82 9.86 24.07
N PHE A 289 0.21 9.64 22.92
CA PHE A 289 -0.01 10.67 21.90
C PHE A 289 -0.78 11.85 22.50
N ASN A 290 -0.32 13.07 22.17
CA ASN A 290 -0.93 14.33 22.60
C ASN A 290 -1.10 14.42 24.12
N SER A 291 -0.13 13.98 24.90
CA SER A 291 -0.15 14.11 26.35
C SER A 291 0.12 15.56 26.77
N ALA A 292 -0.92 16.24 27.23
CA ALA A 292 -0.90 17.70 27.47
C ALA A 292 -0.14 18.14 28.74
N SER A 293 0.36 17.22 29.58
CA SER A 293 0.96 17.58 30.86
C SER A 293 2.34 16.95 31.06
N PRO A 294 3.42 17.74 31.12
CA PRO A 294 4.69 17.28 31.63
C PRO A 294 4.49 16.81 33.08
N GLY A 295 4.74 15.53 33.37
CA GLY A 295 4.66 14.96 34.71
C GLY A 295 3.34 14.29 35.09
N GLY A 296 2.43 14.08 34.15
CA GLY A 296 1.16 13.37 34.38
C GLY A 296 1.17 11.87 34.16
N GLY A 297 2.27 11.25 33.74
CA GLY A 297 2.30 9.84 33.41
C GLY A 297 3.68 9.28 33.16
N PHE A 298 3.71 7.99 32.96
CA PHE A 298 4.91 7.21 32.70
C PHE A 298 5.52 7.52 31.33
N PHE A 299 4.68 7.77 30.36
CA PHE A 299 5.08 8.09 28.99
C PHE A 299 4.68 9.52 28.64
N VAL A 300 5.64 10.40 28.55
CA VAL A 300 5.43 11.82 28.29
C VAL A 300 6.04 12.19 26.96
N GLN A 301 5.29 12.94 26.15
CA GLN A 301 5.81 13.50 24.90
C GLN A 301 6.95 14.50 25.19
N PRO A 302 7.95 14.65 24.31
CA PRO A 302 8.99 15.64 24.45
C PRO A 302 8.48 17.06 24.18
N PHE A 303 9.01 18.07 24.91
CA PHE A 303 8.61 19.48 24.78
C PHE A 303 9.78 20.42 24.47
N SER A 304 11.02 19.93 24.53
CA SER A 304 12.21 20.74 24.29
C SER A 304 13.22 19.98 23.45
N THR A 305 14.13 20.69 22.79
CA THR A 305 15.22 20.08 22.00
C THR A 305 15.99 19.04 22.81
N ALA A 306 16.29 19.32 24.08
CA ALA A 306 17.00 18.39 24.93
C ALA A 306 16.18 17.10 25.17
N GLN A 307 14.86 17.19 25.36
CA GLN A 307 14.01 16.02 25.54
C GLN A 307 13.84 15.23 24.22
N TYR A 308 13.74 15.91 23.06
CA TYR A 308 13.76 15.25 21.76
C TYR A 308 15.06 14.46 21.55
N TYR A 309 16.19 15.11 21.84
CA TYR A 309 17.50 14.45 21.75
C TYR A 309 17.62 13.29 22.75
N GLN A 310 17.09 13.45 23.96
CA GLN A 310 17.08 12.38 24.96
C GLN A 310 16.26 11.17 24.50
N LYS A 311 15.10 11.40 23.86
CA LYS A 311 14.29 10.32 23.25
C LYS A 311 15.02 9.59 22.14
N LEU A 312 15.86 10.28 21.38
CA LEU A 312 16.69 9.66 20.34
C LEU A 312 17.86 8.86 20.89
N SER A 313 18.48 9.33 21.98
CA SER A 313 19.75 8.80 22.50
C SER A 313 19.63 7.81 23.65
N LYS A 314 18.43 7.59 24.17
CA LYS A 314 18.16 6.65 25.26
C LYS A 314 16.95 5.77 24.97
N GLY A 315 17.07 4.49 25.29
CA GLY A 315 15.98 3.54 25.25
C GLY A 315 15.25 3.43 26.59
N LEU A 316 13.99 3.04 26.57
CA LEU A 316 13.19 2.80 27.78
C LEU A 316 13.64 1.56 28.54
N ASP A 317 14.25 0.59 27.86
CA ASP A 317 14.71 -0.65 28.49
C ASP A 317 15.93 -0.45 29.40
N ASP A 318 16.80 0.51 29.08
CA ASP A 318 17.99 0.81 29.86
C ASP A 318 17.64 1.49 31.18
N GLU A 319 16.68 2.40 31.16
CA GLU A 319 16.22 3.13 32.35
C GLU A 319 14.70 3.33 32.28
N PRO A 320 13.87 2.35 32.63
CA PRO A 320 12.42 2.42 32.44
C PRO A 320 11.73 3.68 32.98
N CYS A 321 12.37 4.37 33.89
CA CYS A 321 11.84 5.56 34.57
C CYS A 321 12.69 6.81 34.35
N TRP A 322 13.59 6.82 33.38
CA TRP A 322 14.51 7.94 33.18
C TRP A 322 13.81 9.26 32.80
N GLU A 323 12.58 9.19 32.29
CA GLU A 323 11.78 10.38 31.99
C GLU A 323 11.20 11.07 33.24
N MET A 324 11.26 10.41 34.38
CA MET A 324 10.68 10.91 35.62
C MET A 324 11.78 11.38 36.56
N ASP A 325 11.77 12.64 36.95
CA ASP A 325 12.77 13.28 37.77
C ASP A 325 13.04 12.59 39.13
N ASN A 326 12.15 11.71 39.55
CA ASN A 326 12.23 11.04 40.88
C ASN A 326 12.33 9.51 40.81
N GLY A 327 12.49 8.94 39.63
CA GLY A 327 12.57 7.48 39.44
C GLY A 327 11.31 6.70 39.80
N ASN A 328 10.20 7.36 39.95
CA ASN A 328 8.93 6.72 40.33
C ASN A 328 8.07 6.42 39.08
N CYS A 329 8.14 5.18 38.62
CA CYS A 329 7.41 4.68 37.49
C CYS A 329 5.91 4.42 37.72
N GLY A 330 5.31 4.97 38.78
CA GLY A 330 3.92 4.72 39.09
C GLY A 330 3.57 3.29 39.51
N GLY A 331 4.61 2.48 39.82
CA GLY A 331 4.48 1.14 40.37
C GLY A 331 4.41 -0.01 39.38
N GLY A 332 4.66 0.22 38.08
CA GLY A 332 4.71 -0.83 37.05
C GLY A 332 5.95 -0.74 36.16
N THR A 333 6.26 -1.79 35.42
CA THR A 333 7.21 -1.76 34.30
C THR A 333 6.57 -1.08 33.09
N PHE A 334 7.37 -0.57 32.15
CA PHE A 334 6.81 0.02 30.94
C PHE A 334 6.02 -1.02 30.12
N GLN A 335 6.46 -2.29 30.12
CA GLN A 335 5.77 -3.38 29.44
C GLN A 335 4.36 -3.63 30.01
N GLU A 336 4.21 -3.55 31.34
CA GLU A 336 2.88 -3.66 31.96
C GLU A 336 1.95 -2.53 31.53
N GLN A 337 2.48 -1.33 31.29
CA GLN A 337 1.70 -0.21 30.80
C GLN A 337 1.37 -0.30 29.31
N LEU A 338 2.23 -0.91 28.52
CA LEU A 338 1.94 -1.22 27.11
C LEU A 338 0.86 -2.30 26.95
N ASN A 339 0.69 -3.16 27.95
CA ASN A 339 -0.35 -4.18 28.01
C ASN A 339 -1.75 -3.57 28.28
N SER A 340 -2.08 -2.50 27.61
CA SER A 340 -3.39 -1.85 27.68
C SER A 340 -3.65 -1.10 26.37
N ALA A 341 -4.92 -0.98 26.00
CA ALA A 341 -5.31 -0.17 24.84
C ALA A 341 -4.97 1.31 25.05
N GLY A 342 -4.53 2.00 24.01
CA GLY A 342 -4.23 3.42 24.07
C GLY A 342 -3.78 3.99 22.75
N ASN A 343 -3.79 5.32 22.64
CA ASN A 343 -3.20 6.04 21.53
C ASN A 343 -1.77 6.41 21.88
N ARG A 344 -0.80 5.84 21.19
CA ARG A 344 0.61 5.99 21.51
C ARG A 344 1.43 6.35 20.28
N SER A 345 2.52 7.07 20.55
CA SER A 345 3.60 7.29 19.58
C SER A 345 4.76 6.41 19.92
N ASP A 346 5.35 5.79 18.91
CA ASP A 346 6.55 4.98 18.98
C ASP A 346 7.71 5.70 18.31
N LEU A 347 8.92 5.50 18.81
CA LEU A 347 10.16 5.98 18.20
C LEU A 347 11.19 4.85 18.26
N VAL A 348 11.62 4.39 17.09
CA VAL A 348 12.80 3.53 16.95
C VAL A 348 13.94 4.39 16.44
N SER A 349 14.98 4.54 17.24
CA SER A 349 16.13 5.39 16.91
C SER A 349 17.44 4.64 17.03
N VAL A 350 18.42 5.04 16.24
CA VAL A 350 19.72 4.38 16.15
C VAL A 350 20.86 5.38 16.16
N GLY A 351 22.01 4.93 16.65
CA GLY A 351 23.24 5.72 16.80
C GLY A 351 24.09 5.23 17.97
N PRO A 352 25.11 6.01 18.38
CA PRO A 352 25.50 7.30 17.83
C PRO A 352 26.43 7.19 16.60
N PHE A 353 26.18 7.99 15.57
CA PHE A 353 27.16 8.22 14.52
C PHE A 353 28.10 9.34 14.93
N ARG A 354 29.39 9.15 14.67
CA ARG A 354 30.45 10.04 15.14
C ARG A 354 31.13 10.76 13.99
N ASP A 355 31.76 11.90 14.30
CA ASP A 355 32.60 12.62 13.33
C ASP A 355 31.91 12.90 11.98
N PHE A 356 30.64 13.26 12.01
CA PHE A 356 29.87 13.53 10.80
C PHE A 356 30.26 14.91 10.25
N GLU A 357 31.30 14.92 9.41
CA GLU A 357 31.87 16.13 8.82
C GLU A 357 31.07 16.62 7.61
N LYS A 358 31.30 17.88 7.24
CA LYS A 358 30.69 18.41 6.02
C LYS A 358 31.09 17.62 4.78
N GLY A 359 30.13 17.16 4.03
CA GLY A 359 30.25 16.33 2.83
C GLY A 359 30.17 14.83 3.09
N ASP A 360 30.17 14.42 4.36
CA ASP A 360 29.93 13.02 4.70
C ASP A 360 28.45 12.65 4.49
N THR A 361 28.22 11.36 4.26
CA THR A 361 26.88 10.77 4.13
C THR A 361 26.70 9.66 5.17
N ILE A 362 25.53 9.60 5.77
CA ILE A 362 25.02 8.47 6.53
C ILE A 362 23.87 7.86 5.71
N SER A 363 23.99 6.61 5.32
CA SER A 363 22.91 5.87 4.70
C SER A 363 22.19 5.03 5.77
N ILE A 364 20.86 5.05 5.77
CA ILE A 364 20.07 4.37 6.80
C ILE A 364 18.78 3.84 6.23
N SER A 365 18.40 2.63 6.63
CA SER A 365 17.23 1.95 6.12
C SER A 365 16.30 1.46 7.22
N TYR A 366 15.00 1.67 7.00
CA TYR A 366 13.89 1.15 7.80
C TYR A 366 12.89 0.42 6.90
N ALA A 367 11.96 -0.30 7.52
CA ALA A 367 10.82 -0.88 6.84
C ALA A 367 9.53 -0.72 7.65
N PHE A 368 8.44 -0.41 6.95
CA PHE A 368 7.09 -0.65 7.43
C PHE A 368 6.68 -2.05 7.04
N ILE A 369 6.34 -2.88 8.02
CA ILE A 369 6.04 -4.30 7.85
C ILE A 369 4.62 -4.55 8.34
N LEU A 370 3.80 -5.16 7.52
CA LEU A 370 2.44 -5.52 7.86
C LEU A 370 2.26 -7.04 7.77
N ALA A 371 1.38 -7.57 8.62
CA ALA A 371 1.06 -8.99 8.61
C ALA A 371 -0.30 -9.24 9.26
N PRO A 372 -1.04 -10.27 8.83
CA PRO A 372 -2.22 -10.70 9.57
C PRO A 372 -1.82 -11.22 10.96
N LYS A 373 -2.72 -11.02 11.92
CA LYS A 373 -2.63 -11.62 13.24
C LYS A 373 -3.34 -12.96 13.21
N LEU A 374 -2.58 -14.05 13.39
CA LEU A 374 -3.12 -15.40 13.27
C LEU A 374 -3.99 -15.75 14.48
N ASP A 375 -5.11 -16.45 14.24
CA ASP A 375 -5.96 -16.97 15.31
C ASP A 375 -5.39 -18.30 15.80
N ASP A 376 -5.00 -18.38 17.06
CA ASP A 376 -4.50 -19.60 17.73
C ASP A 376 -5.43 -20.06 18.86
N GLY A 377 -6.64 -19.49 18.96
CA GLY A 377 -7.62 -19.79 20.00
C GLY A 377 -7.33 -19.14 21.36
N ASN A 378 -6.24 -18.38 21.49
CA ASN A 378 -5.93 -17.59 22.69
C ASN A 378 -6.60 -16.21 22.63
N ALA A 379 -6.58 -15.50 23.77
CA ALA A 379 -7.07 -14.13 23.81
C ALA A 379 -6.30 -13.26 22.80
N TYR A 380 -7.00 -12.39 22.10
CA TYR A 380 -6.44 -11.52 21.06
C TYR A 380 -5.33 -10.58 21.61
N THR A 381 -5.42 -10.26 22.88
CA THR A 381 -4.42 -9.45 23.60
C THR A 381 -3.13 -10.19 23.94
N ALA A 382 -3.06 -11.51 23.73
CA ALA A 382 -1.95 -12.33 24.24
C ALA A 382 -0.66 -12.17 23.44
N ASN A 383 -0.74 -11.83 22.15
CA ASN A 383 0.41 -11.76 21.23
C ASN A 383 1.35 -12.97 21.39
N THR A 384 0.77 -14.17 21.27
CA THR A 384 1.55 -15.40 21.37
C THR A 384 2.51 -15.52 20.18
N PRO A 385 3.59 -16.31 20.31
CA PRO A 385 4.46 -16.58 19.16
C PRO A 385 3.70 -17.12 17.93
N ALA A 386 2.65 -17.90 18.15
CA ALA A 386 1.82 -18.40 17.06
C ALA A 386 1.01 -17.28 16.38
N GLN A 387 0.43 -16.36 17.15
CA GLN A 387 -0.28 -15.19 16.62
C GLN A 387 0.65 -14.26 15.82
N MET A 388 1.92 -14.14 16.22
CA MET A 388 2.93 -13.28 15.61
C MET A 388 3.80 -13.98 14.56
N ALA A 389 3.63 -15.27 14.31
CA ALA A 389 4.54 -16.05 13.48
C ALA A 389 4.74 -15.47 12.08
N GLN A 390 3.66 -15.10 11.39
CA GLN A 390 3.74 -14.51 10.06
C GLN A 390 4.38 -13.11 10.10
N PHE A 391 4.11 -12.34 11.12
CA PHE A 391 4.72 -11.01 11.31
C PHE A 391 6.24 -11.11 11.46
N PHE A 392 6.74 -12.08 12.22
CA PHE A 392 8.18 -12.33 12.33
C PHE A 392 8.79 -12.82 11.03
N THR A 393 8.12 -13.75 10.33
CA THR A 393 8.57 -14.18 8.99
C THR A 393 8.69 -12.99 8.01
N HIS A 394 7.74 -12.06 8.06
CA HIS A 394 7.80 -10.85 7.23
C HIS A 394 8.98 -9.94 7.62
N ALA A 395 9.26 -9.81 8.92
CA ALA A 395 10.39 -9.02 9.41
C ALA A 395 11.74 -9.63 8.98
N ASP A 396 11.89 -10.94 9.08
CA ASP A 396 13.09 -11.66 8.63
C ASP A 396 13.30 -11.52 7.13
N ARG A 397 12.23 -11.65 6.33
CA ARG A 397 12.29 -11.45 4.86
C ARG A 397 12.70 -10.02 4.50
N ALA A 398 12.20 -9.03 5.22
CA ALA A 398 12.60 -7.64 5.01
C ALA A 398 14.08 -7.42 5.33
N GLN A 399 14.60 -8.05 6.38
CA GLN A 399 16.00 -7.99 6.75
C GLN A 399 16.89 -8.64 5.69
N THR A 400 16.55 -9.85 5.24
CA THR A 400 17.26 -10.57 4.17
C THR A 400 17.28 -9.75 2.87
N ALA A 401 16.15 -9.15 2.50
CA ALA A 401 16.09 -8.29 1.33
C ALA A 401 17.02 -7.07 1.43
N PHE A 402 17.11 -6.47 2.61
CA PHE A 402 18.03 -5.36 2.86
C PHE A 402 19.49 -5.80 2.73
N TYR A 403 19.87 -6.95 3.27
CA TYR A 403 21.24 -7.45 3.14
C TYR A 403 21.62 -7.69 1.66
N GLY A 404 20.69 -8.18 0.84
CA GLY A 404 20.89 -8.35 -0.61
C GLY A 404 22.03 -9.29 -0.93
N GLU A 405 23.14 -8.77 -1.48
CA GLU A 405 24.35 -9.56 -1.83
C GLU A 405 25.18 -9.94 -0.61
N ASP A 406 25.09 -9.20 0.49
CA ASP A 406 25.79 -9.48 1.77
C ASP A 406 25.14 -10.69 2.46
N THR A 407 25.41 -11.87 1.94
CA THR A 407 24.73 -13.12 2.35
C THR A 407 25.18 -13.64 3.72
N ASN A 408 26.34 -13.20 4.20
CA ASN A 408 26.86 -13.54 5.53
C ASN A 408 26.61 -12.44 6.58
N GLU A 409 25.92 -11.35 6.17
CA GLU A 409 25.41 -10.27 7.03
C GLU A 409 26.52 -9.51 7.79
N ASN A 410 27.75 -9.51 7.25
CA ASN A 410 28.90 -8.89 7.91
C ASN A 410 29.13 -7.41 7.52
N GLY A 411 28.36 -6.89 6.57
CA GLY A 411 28.46 -5.53 6.04
C GLY A 411 29.66 -5.27 5.14
N VAL A 412 30.35 -6.33 4.70
CA VAL A 412 31.52 -6.26 3.83
C VAL A 412 31.26 -7.11 2.58
N LEU A 413 31.50 -6.57 1.40
CA LEU A 413 31.38 -7.33 0.16
C LEU A 413 32.52 -8.36 0.03
N ASP A 414 32.21 -9.62 0.23
CA ASP A 414 33.16 -10.71 0.00
C ASP A 414 33.25 -11.07 -1.51
N PRO A 415 34.37 -11.66 -1.97
CA PRO A 415 34.60 -11.91 -3.42
C PRO A 415 33.56 -12.80 -4.11
N ASP A 416 32.83 -13.61 -3.36
CA ASP A 416 31.78 -14.51 -3.83
C ASP A 416 30.37 -13.91 -3.73
N GLU A 417 30.24 -12.74 -3.13
CA GLU A 417 28.98 -12.04 -2.95
C GLU A 417 28.67 -11.02 -4.05
N ASP A 418 29.68 -10.42 -4.68
CA ASP A 418 29.52 -9.46 -5.80
C ASP A 418 28.99 -10.18 -7.05
N LYS A 419 27.67 -10.35 -7.13
CA LYS A 419 27.01 -11.10 -8.22
C LYS A 419 26.84 -10.26 -9.48
N ASP A 420 26.65 -8.96 -9.33
CA ASP A 420 26.47 -8.03 -10.45
C ASP A 420 27.81 -7.43 -10.95
N GLY A 421 28.91 -7.63 -10.21
CA GLY A 421 30.26 -7.20 -10.57
C GLY A 421 30.50 -5.69 -10.44
N ASN A 422 29.69 -5.00 -9.64
CA ASN A 422 29.77 -3.55 -9.46
C ASN A 422 30.82 -3.13 -8.41
N GLY A 423 31.24 -4.04 -7.53
CA GLY A 423 32.21 -3.82 -6.47
C GLY A 423 31.68 -3.13 -5.22
N GLU A 424 30.36 -3.05 -5.09
CA GLU A 424 29.63 -2.50 -3.93
C GLU A 424 28.55 -3.49 -3.52
N ILE A 425 28.13 -3.49 -2.24
CA ILE A 425 27.00 -4.33 -1.80
C ILE A 425 25.71 -3.79 -2.44
N THR A 426 25.12 -4.54 -3.34
CA THR A 426 23.80 -4.25 -3.86
C THR A 426 22.74 -4.75 -2.87
N ARG A 427 22.01 -3.79 -2.28
CA ARG A 427 20.96 -4.05 -1.30
C ARG A 427 19.59 -4.14 -1.96
N PHE A 428 18.61 -4.65 -1.22
CA PHE A 428 17.23 -4.80 -1.67
C PHE A 428 17.09 -5.71 -2.90
N ILE A 429 18.00 -6.68 -3.03
CA ILE A 429 17.84 -7.77 -3.98
C ILE A 429 16.94 -8.81 -3.33
N LEU A 430 15.85 -9.12 -4.03
CA LEU A 430 14.93 -10.17 -3.64
C LEU A 430 15.06 -11.32 -4.62
N PRO A 431 14.99 -12.59 -4.16
CA PRO A 431 14.67 -13.66 -5.08
C PRO A 431 13.37 -13.29 -5.76
N SER A 432 13.30 -13.49 -7.07
CA SER A 432 12.08 -13.12 -7.78
C SER A 432 11.39 -14.36 -8.32
N PRO A 433 10.08 -14.49 -8.10
CA PRO A 433 9.31 -15.50 -8.80
C PRO A 433 9.42 -15.26 -10.31
N PRO A 434 9.05 -16.25 -11.12
CA PRO A 434 8.97 -16.05 -12.55
C PRO A 434 8.09 -14.85 -12.91
N ASP A 435 8.40 -14.20 -14.04
CA ASP A 435 7.64 -13.06 -14.55
C ASP A 435 6.15 -13.34 -14.57
N ILE A 436 5.35 -12.33 -14.25
CA ILE A 436 3.89 -12.44 -14.30
C ILE A 436 3.46 -12.77 -15.72
N PRO A 437 2.68 -13.85 -15.95
CA PRO A 437 2.21 -14.20 -17.28
C PRO A 437 1.31 -13.11 -17.86
N ASN A 438 1.58 -12.63 -19.07
CA ASN A 438 0.67 -11.73 -19.75
C ASN A 438 -0.62 -12.48 -20.06
N THR A 439 -1.73 -12.10 -19.43
CA THR A 439 -2.96 -12.87 -19.43
C THR A 439 -4.08 -12.12 -20.14
N ARG A 440 -4.85 -12.85 -20.95
CA ARG A 440 -6.09 -12.41 -21.56
C ARG A 440 -7.24 -13.31 -21.15
N VAL A 441 -8.35 -12.71 -20.78
CA VAL A 441 -9.54 -13.41 -20.34
C VAL A 441 -10.70 -13.14 -21.30
N GLU A 442 -11.32 -14.19 -21.81
CA GLU A 442 -12.55 -14.12 -22.64
C GLU A 442 -13.70 -14.77 -21.91
N VAL A 443 -14.71 -13.97 -21.61
CA VAL A 443 -15.91 -14.40 -20.89
C VAL A 443 -16.98 -14.85 -21.89
N LYS A 444 -17.64 -15.96 -21.59
CA LYS A 444 -18.65 -16.59 -22.43
C LYS A 444 -19.82 -17.11 -21.59
N ASP A 445 -20.85 -17.63 -22.26
CA ASP A 445 -21.97 -18.30 -21.60
C ASP A 445 -21.46 -19.46 -20.73
N GLN A 446 -21.62 -19.34 -19.40
CA GLN A 446 -21.28 -20.32 -18.37
C GLN A 446 -19.81 -20.77 -18.35
N LYS A 447 -18.89 -20.02 -18.98
CA LYS A 447 -17.46 -20.35 -19.02
C LYS A 447 -16.58 -19.15 -19.24
N VAL A 448 -15.31 -19.34 -18.89
CA VAL A 448 -14.23 -18.37 -19.09
C VAL A 448 -13.06 -19.10 -19.76
N ASP A 449 -12.59 -18.55 -20.89
CA ASP A 449 -11.34 -18.97 -21.51
C ASP A 449 -10.22 -18.02 -21.07
N ILE A 450 -9.14 -18.55 -20.52
CA ILE A 450 -7.99 -17.82 -20.06
C ILE A 450 -6.82 -18.19 -20.97
N TYR A 451 -6.14 -17.18 -21.51
CA TYR A 451 -4.97 -17.31 -22.37
C TYR A 451 -3.80 -16.59 -21.72
N TRP A 452 -2.58 -17.14 -21.83
CA TRP A 452 -1.39 -16.45 -21.34
C TRP A 452 -0.15 -16.72 -22.19
N SER A 453 0.80 -15.79 -22.09
CA SER A 453 2.10 -15.87 -22.76
C SER A 453 3.05 -16.77 -21.99
N ASN A 454 4.18 -17.10 -22.61
CA ASN A 454 5.24 -17.91 -21.99
C ASN A 454 6.43 -17.08 -21.49
N ASN A 455 6.23 -15.81 -21.19
CA ASN A 455 7.31 -14.93 -20.71
C ASN A 455 7.94 -15.43 -19.40
N ALA A 456 7.14 -16.00 -18.49
CA ALA A 456 7.59 -16.57 -17.24
C ALA A 456 8.66 -17.68 -17.39
N GLU A 457 8.63 -18.44 -18.49
CA GLU A 457 9.59 -19.53 -18.74
C GLU A 457 11.02 -19.03 -18.97
N PHE A 458 11.20 -17.72 -19.22
CA PHE A 458 12.49 -17.08 -19.53
C PHE A 458 12.96 -16.12 -18.45
N SER A 459 12.24 -16.04 -17.33
CA SER A 459 12.68 -15.23 -16.20
C SER A 459 13.94 -15.81 -15.56
N ILE A 460 14.80 -14.93 -15.13
CA ILE A 460 16.05 -15.27 -14.44
C ILE A 460 15.91 -14.75 -13.00
N ASP A 461 16.04 -15.64 -12.03
CA ASP A 461 16.07 -15.22 -10.63
C ASP A 461 17.33 -14.38 -10.36
N PRO A 462 17.20 -13.19 -9.73
CA PRO A 462 18.30 -12.26 -9.53
C PRO A 462 19.38 -12.78 -8.57
N ILE A 463 19.03 -13.67 -7.64
CA ILE A 463 19.99 -14.24 -6.68
C ILE A 463 20.68 -15.48 -7.24
N SER A 464 19.91 -16.44 -7.76
CA SER A 464 20.46 -17.67 -8.29
C SER A 464 21.08 -17.51 -9.68
N GLN A 465 20.74 -16.45 -10.41
CA GLN A 465 21.11 -16.20 -11.81
C GLN A 465 20.75 -17.37 -12.75
N THR A 466 19.69 -18.10 -12.40
CA THR A 466 19.19 -19.25 -13.17
C THR A 466 17.75 -19.05 -13.62
N MET A 467 17.35 -19.75 -14.67
CA MET A 467 15.95 -19.91 -15.03
C MET A 467 15.42 -21.12 -14.25
N ASP A 468 14.66 -20.87 -13.22
CA ASP A 468 14.14 -21.87 -12.29
C ASP A 468 12.61 -22.02 -12.37
N PHE A 469 12.00 -21.44 -13.41
CA PHE A 469 10.56 -21.59 -13.68
C PHE A 469 10.13 -23.06 -13.63
N GLU A 470 9.07 -23.33 -12.88
CA GLU A 470 8.53 -24.66 -12.68
C GLU A 470 7.15 -24.84 -13.33
N GLY A 471 6.26 -23.85 -13.23
CA GLY A 471 4.91 -24.04 -13.74
C GLY A 471 3.94 -22.89 -13.58
N TYR A 472 2.68 -23.19 -13.87
CA TYR A 472 1.57 -22.25 -13.76
C TYR A 472 0.48 -22.79 -12.82
N ARG A 473 -0.14 -21.90 -12.03
CA ARG A 473 -1.33 -22.17 -11.22
C ARG A 473 -2.51 -21.34 -11.71
N ILE A 474 -3.67 -21.96 -11.71
CA ILE A 474 -4.93 -21.31 -12.08
C ILE A 474 -5.78 -21.16 -10.84
N TYR A 475 -6.24 -19.94 -10.60
CA TYR A 475 -7.01 -19.59 -9.41
C TYR A 475 -8.42 -19.16 -9.76
N LEU A 476 -9.35 -19.46 -8.87
CA LEU A 476 -10.75 -19.06 -8.97
C LEU A 476 -11.30 -18.72 -7.60
N THR A 477 -12.07 -17.66 -7.50
CA THR A 477 -12.95 -17.40 -6.37
C THR A 477 -14.29 -16.89 -6.84
N LYS A 478 -15.32 -17.08 -6.01
CA LYS A 478 -16.67 -16.60 -6.26
C LYS A 478 -16.92 -15.38 -5.41
N LEU A 479 -17.06 -14.24 -6.07
CA LEU A 479 -17.32 -12.95 -5.44
C LEU A 479 -18.82 -12.66 -5.36
N GLY A 480 -19.24 -11.82 -4.40
CA GLY A 480 -20.57 -11.23 -4.39
C GLY A 480 -21.55 -11.79 -3.38
N PHE A 481 -21.12 -12.63 -2.44
CA PHE A 481 -21.96 -13.16 -1.39
C PHE A 481 -21.45 -12.83 0.00
N ASP A 482 -22.36 -12.44 0.87
CA ASP A 482 -22.16 -12.33 2.32
C ASP A 482 -20.82 -11.76 2.75
N VAL A 483 -20.40 -10.71 2.07
CA VAL A 483 -19.22 -9.96 2.50
C VAL A 483 -19.58 -9.18 3.74
N THR A 484 -19.70 -9.89 4.85
CA THR A 484 -19.89 -9.31 6.18
C THR A 484 -18.56 -8.98 6.86
N GLY A 485 -17.45 -9.32 6.22
CA GLY A 485 -16.09 -9.01 6.61
C GLY A 485 -15.35 -8.23 5.53
N VAL A 486 -14.15 -7.79 5.83
CA VAL A 486 -13.22 -7.23 4.83
C VAL A 486 -12.72 -8.40 3.97
N PRO A 487 -13.16 -8.57 2.73
CA PRO A 487 -12.68 -9.68 1.93
C PRO A 487 -11.27 -9.37 1.47
N ASN A 488 -10.36 -10.21 1.86
CA ASN A 488 -9.07 -10.30 1.21
C ASN A 488 -9.22 -11.21 -0.01
N LEU A 489 -9.20 -10.64 -1.21
CA LEU A 489 -9.33 -11.41 -2.45
C LEU A 489 -8.29 -12.53 -2.54
N LEU A 490 -7.08 -12.29 -2.02
CA LEU A 490 -6.01 -13.28 -2.03
C LEU A 490 -6.33 -14.50 -1.16
N GLU A 491 -7.00 -14.31 -0.02
CA GLU A 491 -7.43 -15.41 0.85
C GLU A 491 -8.56 -16.22 0.23
N ASP A 492 -9.41 -15.58 -0.57
CA ASP A 492 -10.54 -16.23 -1.24
C ASP A 492 -10.15 -16.91 -2.56
N LEU A 493 -9.04 -16.49 -3.20
CA LEU A 493 -8.52 -17.13 -4.41
C LEU A 493 -7.97 -18.52 -4.07
N THR A 494 -8.62 -19.55 -4.56
CA THR A 494 -8.19 -20.92 -4.37
C THR A 494 -7.62 -21.50 -5.66
N PRO A 495 -6.48 -22.20 -5.62
CA PRO A 495 -5.96 -22.88 -6.79
C PRO A 495 -6.93 -24.00 -7.20
N ILE A 496 -7.33 -23.99 -8.47
CA ILE A 496 -8.22 -24.99 -9.04
C ILE A 496 -7.47 -25.97 -9.93
N ASP A 497 -6.31 -25.60 -10.42
CA ASP A 497 -5.46 -26.49 -11.22
C ASP A 497 -4.00 -25.98 -11.20
N GLU A 498 -3.05 -26.91 -11.41
CA GLU A 498 -1.62 -26.65 -11.45
C GLU A 498 -0.99 -27.44 -12.61
N PHE A 499 -0.06 -26.85 -13.31
CA PHE A 499 0.66 -27.43 -14.47
C PHE A 499 2.13 -27.12 -14.34
N ASP A 500 2.98 -28.13 -14.32
CA ASP A 500 4.40 -28.05 -13.99
C ASP A 500 5.28 -28.75 -15.04
N ILE A 501 6.60 -28.58 -14.94
CA ILE A 501 7.56 -29.26 -15.78
C ILE A 501 7.67 -30.73 -15.37
N LYS A 502 7.67 -31.65 -16.37
CA LYS A 502 7.80 -33.08 -16.12
C LYS A 502 9.25 -33.52 -15.97
N ASN A 503 9.44 -34.58 -15.17
CA ASN A 503 10.69 -35.35 -15.03
C ASN A 503 11.81 -34.59 -14.35
N ASN A 504 11.51 -33.63 -13.49
CA ASN A 504 12.48 -32.93 -12.67
C ASN A 504 12.41 -33.30 -11.17
N GLY A 505 11.37 -34.07 -10.76
CA GLY A 505 11.20 -34.56 -9.39
C GLY A 505 10.59 -33.52 -8.44
N PHE A 506 10.07 -32.41 -8.98
CA PHE A 506 9.43 -31.33 -8.23
C PHE A 506 7.93 -31.28 -8.54
N ALA A 507 7.13 -30.80 -7.59
CA ALA A 507 5.69 -30.61 -7.70
C ALA A 507 4.90 -31.88 -8.14
N ASN A 508 3.88 -31.75 -8.99
CA ASN A 508 2.96 -32.82 -9.37
C ASN A 508 3.34 -33.56 -10.67
N GLU A 509 4.33 -33.06 -11.41
CA GLU A 509 4.79 -33.58 -12.69
C GLU A 509 3.69 -33.81 -13.75
N ILE A 510 2.68 -32.91 -13.78
CA ILE A 510 1.53 -32.99 -14.68
C ILE A 510 1.92 -32.66 -16.13
N GLY A 511 2.80 -31.69 -16.30
CA GLY A 511 3.25 -31.19 -17.58
C GLY A 511 2.40 -30.08 -18.19
N LEU A 512 3.03 -29.25 -18.99
CA LEU A 512 2.41 -28.10 -19.67
C LEU A 512 1.66 -28.49 -20.96
N ASP A 513 1.81 -29.70 -21.48
CA ASP A 513 1.28 -30.13 -22.78
C ASP A 513 -0.24 -30.00 -22.89
N SER A 514 -0.96 -30.24 -21.77
CA SER A 514 -2.43 -30.23 -21.74
C SER A 514 -3.05 -28.82 -21.91
N ILE A 515 -2.30 -27.80 -21.58
CA ILE A 515 -2.72 -26.38 -21.66
C ILE A 515 -2.06 -25.65 -22.83
N ARG A 516 -1.03 -26.24 -23.45
CA ARG A 516 -0.31 -25.63 -24.56
C ARG A 516 -1.14 -25.61 -25.83
N LEU A 517 -1.25 -24.47 -26.47
CA LEU A 517 -1.91 -24.34 -27.76
C LEU A 517 -1.07 -24.98 -28.87
N ALA A 518 -1.72 -25.74 -29.75
CA ALA A 518 -1.05 -26.34 -30.90
C ALA A 518 -0.41 -25.31 -31.84
N ASN A 519 -1.00 -24.12 -31.92
CA ASN A 519 -0.45 -22.93 -32.57
C ASN A 519 -0.67 -21.75 -31.63
N PRO A 520 0.36 -20.94 -31.33
CA PRO A 520 0.19 -19.70 -30.57
C PRO A 520 -0.81 -18.75 -31.26
N ILE A 521 -1.54 -18.00 -30.46
CA ILE A 521 -2.63 -17.09 -30.92
C ILE A 521 -2.25 -15.65 -30.58
N SER A 522 -2.49 -14.73 -31.51
CA SER A 522 -2.50 -13.29 -31.26
C SER A 522 -3.89 -12.76 -31.59
N PHE A 523 -4.39 -11.85 -30.78
CA PHE A 523 -5.71 -11.22 -30.97
C PHE A 523 -5.56 -9.88 -31.69
N GLU A 524 -6.58 -9.47 -32.41
CA GLU A 524 -6.58 -8.20 -33.11
C GLU A 524 -6.45 -7.02 -32.12
N GLY A 525 -5.51 -6.13 -32.37
CA GLY A 525 -5.21 -4.99 -31.49
C GLY A 525 -4.37 -5.32 -30.26
N ASP A 526 -3.92 -6.58 -30.11
CA ASP A 526 -3.07 -7.05 -29.03
C ASP A 526 -1.68 -7.38 -29.56
N THR A 527 -0.64 -6.92 -28.89
CA THR A 527 0.76 -7.19 -29.26
C THR A 527 1.29 -8.50 -28.68
N THR A 528 0.53 -9.09 -27.75
CA THR A 528 0.92 -10.32 -27.04
C THR A 528 0.63 -11.56 -27.87
N THR A 529 1.57 -12.52 -27.83
CA THR A 529 1.34 -13.87 -28.37
C THR A 529 1.08 -14.82 -27.20
N TYR A 530 -0.04 -15.54 -27.29
CA TYR A 530 -0.49 -16.46 -26.26
C TYR A 530 -0.14 -17.89 -26.65
N TYR A 531 0.51 -18.59 -25.74
CA TYR A 531 0.98 -19.96 -25.92
C TYR A 531 0.15 -20.99 -25.18
N TYR A 532 -0.59 -20.55 -24.15
CA TYR A 532 -1.34 -21.41 -23.27
C TYR A 532 -2.79 -21.01 -23.21
N LYS A 533 -3.65 -21.98 -22.91
CA LYS A 533 -5.09 -21.77 -22.70
C LYS A 533 -5.62 -22.71 -21.64
N TYR A 534 -6.45 -22.18 -20.76
CA TYR A 534 -7.28 -22.95 -19.82
C TYR A 534 -8.74 -22.50 -19.90
N THR A 535 -9.70 -23.44 -19.74
CA THR A 535 -11.12 -23.13 -19.79
C THR A 535 -11.79 -23.53 -18.48
N ILE A 536 -12.32 -22.56 -17.75
CA ILE A 536 -13.17 -22.80 -16.59
C ILE A 536 -14.62 -22.90 -17.08
N SER A 537 -15.30 -23.99 -16.77
CA SER A 537 -16.67 -24.27 -17.23
C SER A 537 -17.63 -24.45 -16.04
N ASN A 538 -18.93 -24.50 -16.33
CA ASN A 538 -20.01 -24.65 -15.34
C ASN A 538 -20.13 -23.46 -14.37
N LEU A 539 -19.76 -22.27 -14.80
CA LEU A 539 -19.98 -21.04 -14.09
C LEU A 539 -21.45 -20.60 -14.24
N LEU A 540 -21.95 -19.83 -13.30
CA LEU A 540 -23.31 -19.33 -13.31
C LEU A 540 -23.35 -17.94 -13.93
N ASN A 541 -24.18 -17.74 -14.95
CA ASN A 541 -24.38 -16.42 -15.55
C ASN A 541 -24.93 -15.41 -14.52
N GLY A 542 -24.51 -14.17 -14.65
CA GLY A 542 -24.84 -13.10 -13.73
C GLY A 542 -24.04 -13.10 -12.43
N TRP A 543 -23.26 -14.15 -12.15
CA TRP A 543 -22.42 -14.23 -10.99
C TRP A 543 -21.06 -13.59 -11.23
N GLN A 544 -20.52 -13.00 -10.19
CA GLN A 544 -19.17 -12.42 -10.19
C GLN A 544 -18.17 -13.46 -9.69
N TYR A 545 -17.11 -13.66 -10.46
CA TYR A 545 -15.96 -14.48 -10.09
C TYR A 545 -14.69 -13.66 -10.22
N ALA A 546 -13.64 -14.04 -9.52
CA ALA A 546 -12.29 -13.61 -9.82
C ALA A 546 -11.48 -14.80 -10.32
N VAL A 547 -10.64 -14.55 -11.33
CA VAL A 547 -9.71 -15.53 -11.88
C VAL A 547 -8.32 -14.94 -11.92
N ALA A 548 -7.30 -15.76 -11.67
CA ALA A 548 -5.91 -15.37 -11.80
C ALA A 548 -5.07 -16.50 -12.38
N VAL A 549 -3.96 -16.16 -13.01
CA VAL A 549 -2.91 -17.09 -13.43
C VAL A 549 -1.61 -16.62 -12.83
N SER A 550 -0.92 -17.48 -12.12
CA SER A 550 0.43 -17.24 -11.63
C SER A 550 1.43 -18.15 -12.29
N ALA A 551 2.69 -17.78 -12.26
CA ALA A 551 3.82 -18.62 -12.53
C ALA A 551 4.57 -18.89 -11.23
N PHE A 552 5.17 -20.05 -11.07
CA PHE A 552 5.96 -20.40 -9.89
C PHE A 552 7.27 -21.09 -10.31
N ASP A 553 8.27 -21.00 -9.44
CA ASP A 553 9.57 -21.62 -9.59
C ASP A 553 9.76 -22.85 -8.70
N SER A 554 10.88 -23.52 -8.84
CA SER A 554 11.24 -24.66 -8.00
C SER A 554 11.98 -24.24 -6.72
N GLY A 555 12.28 -22.95 -6.54
CA GLY A 555 13.18 -22.49 -5.49
C GLY A 555 14.62 -23.00 -5.67
N ASN A 556 15.43 -22.84 -4.66
CA ASN A 556 16.81 -23.31 -4.65
C ASN A 556 17.20 -23.85 -3.28
N GLU A 557 17.23 -25.17 -3.10
CA GLU A 557 17.59 -25.81 -1.82
C GLU A 557 19.02 -25.49 -1.37
N VAL A 558 19.94 -25.27 -2.31
CA VAL A 558 21.36 -24.98 -1.99
C VAL A 558 21.51 -23.60 -1.35
N GLN A 559 20.67 -22.66 -1.76
CA GLN A 559 20.65 -21.30 -1.28
C GLN A 559 19.54 -21.06 -0.22
N ASN A 560 18.87 -22.13 0.21
CA ASN A 560 17.75 -22.10 1.14
C ASN A 560 16.61 -21.15 0.67
N LEU A 561 16.40 -21.07 -0.66
CA LEU A 561 15.30 -20.32 -1.25
C LEU A 561 14.08 -21.22 -1.42
N GLU A 562 12.97 -20.84 -0.83
CA GLU A 562 11.68 -21.50 -1.02
C GLU A 562 11.13 -21.23 -2.43
N PRO A 563 10.30 -22.15 -2.98
CA PRO A 563 9.57 -21.88 -4.22
C PRO A 563 8.74 -20.61 -4.12
N LEU A 564 8.89 -19.74 -5.10
CA LEU A 564 8.22 -18.46 -5.16
C LEU A 564 7.13 -18.48 -6.24
N GLU A 565 6.11 -17.66 -6.04
CA GLU A 565 4.99 -17.54 -6.95
C GLU A 565 4.74 -16.08 -7.32
N SER A 566 4.49 -15.81 -8.60
CA SER A 566 4.22 -14.47 -9.10
C SER A 566 2.92 -13.91 -8.53
N SER A 567 2.84 -12.58 -8.42
CA SER A 567 1.75 -11.88 -7.74
C SER A 567 0.39 -12.15 -8.38
N LEU A 568 -0.55 -12.65 -7.59
CA LEU A 568 -1.95 -12.77 -7.99
C LEU A 568 -2.65 -11.40 -8.07
N LEU A 569 -2.20 -10.40 -7.29
CA LEU A 569 -2.74 -9.05 -7.30
C LEU A 569 -2.58 -8.38 -8.66
N ALA A 570 -1.44 -8.56 -9.29
CA ALA A 570 -1.12 -7.93 -10.56
C ALA A 570 -1.74 -8.65 -11.77
N ASN A 571 -2.27 -9.86 -11.60
CA ASN A 571 -2.77 -10.70 -12.70
C ASN A 571 -4.13 -11.34 -12.41
N ASN A 572 -5.03 -10.60 -11.77
CA ASN A 572 -6.38 -11.04 -11.52
C ASN A 572 -7.39 -10.28 -12.38
N PHE A 573 -8.49 -10.97 -12.68
CA PHE A 573 -9.60 -10.42 -13.47
C PHE A 573 -10.92 -10.75 -12.78
N ARG A 574 -11.80 -9.76 -12.67
CA ARG A 574 -13.20 -10.01 -12.32
C ARG A 574 -13.97 -10.37 -13.56
N VAL A 575 -14.63 -11.51 -13.55
CA VAL A 575 -15.34 -12.05 -14.70
C VAL A 575 -16.82 -12.21 -14.37
N PHE A 576 -17.66 -11.82 -15.32
CA PHE A 576 -19.11 -11.87 -15.23
C PHE A 576 -19.61 -12.70 -16.41
N THR A 577 -19.80 -13.99 -16.18
CA THR A 577 -20.29 -14.91 -17.22
C THR A 577 -21.71 -14.54 -17.63
N GLY A 578 -22.00 -14.65 -18.90
CA GLY A 578 -23.28 -14.25 -19.48
C GLY A 578 -23.38 -14.52 -20.98
N GLU A 579 -24.49 -14.07 -21.56
CA GLU A 579 -24.77 -14.23 -22.97
C GLU A 579 -23.84 -13.39 -23.86
N LEU A 580 -23.42 -13.95 -24.97
CA LEU A 580 -22.65 -13.21 -25.97
C LEU A 580 -23.53 -12.24 -26.74
N ALA A 581 -22.92 -11.18 -27.26
CA ALA A 581 -23.60 -10.20 -28.11
C ALA A 581 -24.28 -10.88 -29.30
N THR A 582 -25.58 -10.59 -29.51
CA THR A 582 -26.35 -11.22 -30.53
C THR A 582 -27.47 -10.32 -31.07
N THR A 583 -27.69 -10.38 -32.41
CA THR A 583 -28.85 -9.79 -33.06
C THR A 583 -29.92 -10.84 -33.43
N ALA A 584 -29.64 -12.11 -33.20
CA ALA A 584 -30.54 -13.22 -33.59
C ALA A 584 -31.62 -13.49 -32.54
N GLN A 585 -31.26 -13.39 -31.24
CA GLN A 585 -32.15 -13.74 -30.15
C GLN A 585 -32.97 -12.54 -29.66
N GLN A 586 -34.06 -12.82 -28.93
CA GLN A 586 -34.90 -11.78 -28.33
C GLN A 586 -34.24 -11.31 -27.01
N PRO A 587 -34.02 -9.99 -26.82
CA PRO A 587 -33.56 -9.47 -25.56
C PRO A 587 -34.52 -9.77 -24.42
N TYR A 588 -33.98 -10.09 -23.24
CA TYR A 588 -34.74 -10.33 -22.02
C TYR A 588 -34.01 -9.71 -20.82
N ALA A 589 -34.71 -9.63 -19.69
CA ALA A 589 -34.13 -9.17 -18.44
C ALA A 589 -34.24 -10.26 -17.38
N TYR A 590 -33.22 -10.36 -16.53
CA TYR A 590 -33.22 -11.30 -15.42
C TYR A 590 -32.59 -10.69 -14.16
N PRO A 591 -33.01 -11.16 -12.94
CA PRO A 591 -34.10 -12.07 -12.68
C PRO A 591 -35.44 -11.43 -13.03
N ASN A 592 -36.37 -12.23 -13.56
CA ASN A 592 -37.69 -11.74 -13.88
C ASN A 592 -38.75 -12.76 -13.43
N PRO A 593 -39.56 -12.50 -12.39
CA PRO A 593 -39.60 -11.24 -11.61
C PRO A 593 -38.36 -10.96 -10.76
N TYR A 594 -38.06 -9.67 -10.56
CA TYR A 594 -37.08 -9.23 -9.58
C TYR A 594 -37.74 -9.04 -8.21
N TYR A 595 -37.23 -9.75 -7.17
CA TYR A 595 -37.81 -9.77 -5.83
C TYR A 595 -37.11 -8.84 -4.83
N PHE A 596 -36.58 -7.72 -5.27
CA PHE A 596 -35.82 -6.77 -4.43
C PHE A 596 -34.47 -7.30 -3.91
N GLY A 597 -33.97 -8.31 -4.55
CA GLY A 597 -32.69 -8.91 -4.32
C GLY A 597 -32.49 -10.11 -5.22
N ALA A 598 -31.29 -10.30 -5.69
CA ALA A 598 -30.86 -11.46 -6.45
C ALA A 598 -29.73 -12.16 -5.70
N SER A 599 -29.54 -13.45 -5.96
CA SER A 599 -28.55 -14.27 -5.26
C SER A 599 -27.10 -13.87 -5.56
N TRP A 600 -26.86 -13.04 -6.57
CA TRP A 600 -25.54 -12.49 -6.94
C TRP A 600 -25.33 -11.04 -6.47
N GLU A 601 -26.31 -10.46 -5.80
CA GLU A 601 -26.18 -9.16 -5.16
C GLU A 601 -25.61 -9.36 -3.76
N GLY A 602 -24.61 -8.57 -3.41
CA GLY A 602 -24.08 -8.59 -2.07
C GLY A 602 -25.00 -7.89 -1.07
N LYS A 603 -24.69 -8.01 0.20
CA LYS A 603 -25.34 -7.24 1.27
C LYS A 603 -24.51 -6.00 1.55
N SER A 604 -24.91 -4.85 1.02
CA SER A 604 -24.36 -3.56 1.36
C SER A 604 -25.25 -2.86 2.39
N ASN A 605 -24.63 -2.05 3.26
CA ASN A 605 -25.33 -1.10 4.10
C ASN A 605 -26.04 -0.02 3.25
N PHE A 606 -25.69 0.11 1.99
CA PHE A 606 -26.29 0.99 0.98
C PHE A 606 -27.05 0.14 -0.06
N GLN A 607 -28.15 -0.46 0.38
CA GLN A 607 -28.97 -1.39 -0.44
C GLN A 607 -29.39 -0.85 -1.81
N GLU A 608 -29.49 0.46 -1.94
CA GLU A 608 -29.90 1.12 -3.18
C GLU A 608 -28.90 0.99 -4.32
N GLN A 609 -27.62 0.79 -3.99
CA GLN A 609 -26.54 0.74 -4.98
C GLN A 609 -26.11 -0.69 -5.34
N SER A 610 -26.56 -1.69 -4.59
CA SER A 610 -26.19 -3.10 -4.82
C SER A 610 -27.17 -3.87 -5.69
N ARG A 611 -28.31 -3.27 -6.00
CA ARG A 611 -29.35 -3.93 -6.82
C ARG A 611 -28.97 -3.98 -8.28
N LYS A 612 -29.18 -5.12 -8.91
CA LYS A 612 -28.85 -5.30 -10.33
C LYS A 612 -29.88 -6.16 -11.04
N LEU A 613 -30.49 -5.57 -12.08
CA LEU A 613 -31.23 -6.27 -13.12
C LEU A 613 -30.34 -6.35 -14.36
N ILE A 614 -30.22 -7.50 -14.98
CA ILE A 614 -29.35 -7.68 -16.13
C ILE A 614 -30.21 -7.80 -17.37
N PHE A 615 -29.90 -6.98 -18.40
CA PHE A 615 -30.42 -7.14 -19.76
C PHE A 615 -29.49 -8.02 -20.56
N ALA A 616 -30.03 -9.05 -21.22
CA ALA A 616 -29.28 -10.07 -21.94
C ALA A 616 -29.74 -10.21 -23.39
N ASN A 617 -28.98 -10.93 -24.21
CA ASN A 617 -29.14 -11.04 -25.65
C ASN A 617 -29.08 -9.67 -26.37
N LEU A 618 -28.15 -8.83 -25.94
CA LEU A 618 -27.95 -7.51 -26.51
C LEU A 618 -27.11 -7.56 -27.80
N PRO A 619 -27.38 -6.67 -28.76
CA PRO A 619 -26.47 -6.40 -29.89
C PRO A 619 -25.15 -5.82 -29.36
N GLN A 620 -24.10 -5.88 -30.19
CA GLN A 620 -22.78 -5.31 -29.85
C GLN A 620 -22.85 -3.83 -29.43
N ARG A 621 -23.72 -3.05 -30.08
CA ARG A 621 -23.98 -1.65 -29.71
C ARG A 621 -25.47 -1.39 -29.78
N CYS A 622 -26.03 -1.02 -28.62
CA CYS A 622 -27.47 -0.75 -28.59
C CYS A 622 -27.81 0.32 -27.55
N LYS A 623 -29.04 0.83 -27.70
CA LYS A 623 -29.67 1.71 -26.74
C LYS A 623 -30.83 0.97 -26.07
N ILE A 624 -30.80 0.90 -24.74
CA ILE A 624 -31.86 0.32 -23.94
C ILE A 624 -32.68 1.47 -23.35
N GLN A 625 -33.99 1.45 -23.54
CA GLN A 625 -34.89 2.43 -22.92
C GLN A 625 -35.94 1.70 -22.08
N ILE A 626 -36.14 2.16 -20.85
CA ILE A 626 -37.03 1.54 -19.86
C ILE A 626 -38.22 2.46 -19.65
N PHE A 627 -39.44 1.92 -19.69
CA PHE A 627 -40.69 2.68 -19.62
C PHE A 627 -41.65 2.10 -18.56
N THR A 628 -42.46 2.98 -18.00
CA THR A 628 -43.67 2.57 -17.30
C THR A 628 -44.68 1.97 -18.29
N PRO A 629 -45.72 1.23 -17.86
CA PRO A 629 -46.81 0.80 -18.75
C PRO A 629 -47.57 1.96 -19.37
N GLY A 630 -47.50 3.16 -18.79
CA GLY A 630 -48.06 4.38 -19.32
C GLY A 630 -47.27 5.01 -20.45
N GLY A 631 -46.02 4.58 -20.67
CA GLY A 631 -45.14 5.10 -21.70
C GLY A 631 -44.16 6.18 -21.22
N ASP A 632 -44.10 6.44 -19.91
CA ASP A 632 -43.13 7.40 -19.34
C ASP A 632 -41.74 6.75 -19.32
N LEU A 633 -40.75 7.47 -19.84
CA LEU A 633 -39.35 7.04 -19.83
C LEU A 633 -38.81 7.10 -18.38
N ILE A 634 -38.29 5.98 -17.93
CA ILE A 634 -37.66 5.82 -16.62
C ILE A 634 -36.15 6.00 -16.72
N ASP A 635 -35.52 5.30 -17.70
CA ASP A 635 -34.10 5.34 -17.88
C ASP A 635 -33.70 5.05 -19.34
N GLU A 636 -32.49 5.51 -19.70
CA GLU A 636 -31.89 5.29 -21.03
C GLU A 636 -30.42 4.90 -20.85
N ILE A 637 -30.05 3.71 -21.32
CA ILE A 637 -28.74 3.10 -21.15
C ILE A 637 -28.12 2.87 -22.53
N PHE A 638 -26.86 3.21 -22.70
CA PHE A 638 -26.08 2.90 -23.90
C PHE A 638 -25.18 1.70 -23.60
N HIS A 639 -25.30 0.64 -24.37
CA HIS A 639 -24.51 -0.57 -24.28
C HIS A 639 -23.51 -0.67 -25.43
N ASP A 640 -22.29 -1.05 -25.09
CA ASP A 640 -21.24 -1.49 -26.01
C ASP A 640 -20.75 -2.89 -25.57
N GLN A 641 -20.31 -3.70 -26.52
CA GLN A 641 -19.78 -5.05 -26.21
C GLN A 641 -18.54 -5.05 -25.30
N ASP A 642 -17.83 -3.91 -25.27
CA ASP A 642 -16.64 -3.73 -24.42
C ASP A 642 -16.98 -3.17 -23.03
N TYR A 643 -18.25 -3.18 -22.65
CA TYR A 643 -18.77 -2.76 -21.35
C TYR A 643 -18.01 -3.41 -20.20
N LYS A 644 -17.59 -2.61 -19.23
CA LYS A 644 -16.83 -3.02 -18.05
C LYS A 644 -17.56 -2.76 -16.72
N GLY A 645 -18.78 -2.26 -16.75
CA GLY A 645 -19.59 -1.97 -15.57
C GLY A 645 -19.31 -0.60 -14.95
N GLU A 646 -18.90 0.39 -15.78
CA GLU A 646 -18.49 1.72 -15.32
C GLU A 646 -19.67 2.58 -14.81
N ASP A 647 -20.87 2.26 -15.23
CA ASP A 647 -22.10 3.03 -14.98
C ASP A 647 -22.85 2.59 -13.71
N ILE A 648 -22.43 1.51 -13.08
CA ILE A 648 -23.05 1.01 -11.85
C ILE A 648 -21.99 0.65 -10.82
N ARG A 649 -22.38 0.68 -9.55
CA ARG A 649 -21.50 0.28 -8.44
C ARG A 649 -21.50 -1.24 -8.30
N TRP A 650 -20.32 -1.84 -8.45
CA TRP A 650 -20.09 -3.24 -8.17
C TRP A 650 -19.65 -3.41 -6.72
N PHE A 651 -19.94 -4.58 -6.18
CA PHE A 651 -19.64 -4.85 -4.78
C PHE A 651 -18.15 -4.71 -4.49
N GLU A 652 -17.84 -3.93 -3.46
CA GLU A 652 -16.49 -3.67 -2.96
C GLU A 652 -15.90 -4.93 -2.38
N THR A 653 -15.31 -5.74 -3.20
CA THR A 653 -14.46 -6.79 -2.69
C THR A 653 -13.02 -6.55 -3.03
N PHE A 654 -12.65 -5.67 -3.85
CA PHE A 654 -11.27 -5.48 -4.26
C PHE A 654 -11.22 -4.47 -5.40
N GLY A 655 -10.65 -3.31 -5.14
CA GLY A 655 -10.54 -2.28 -6.18
C GLY A 655 -11.87 -1.99 -6.86
N SER A 656 -12.93 -1.76 -6.09
CA SER A 656 -14.30 -1.59 -6.58
C SER A 656 -14.47 -0.42 -7.54
N GLU A 657 -13.56 0.54 -7.50
CA GLU A 657 -13.51 1.69 -8.39
C GLU A 657 -12.72 1.42 -9.68
N ASP A 658 -11.87 0.37 -9.69
CA ASP A 658 -11.11 -0.02 -10.88
C ASP A 658 -11.88 -1.04 -11.72
N THR A 659 -12.51 -0.56 -12.79
CA THR A 659 -13.23 -1.39 -13.75
C THR A 659 -12.33 -1.95 -14.87
N GLU A 660 -11.06 -1.58 -14.92
CA GLU A 660 -10.14 -2.02 -15.98
C GLU A 660 -9.99 -3.54 -16.04
N ASN A 661 -9.98 -4.20 -14.87
CA ASN A 661 -9.89 -5.65 -14.77
C ASN A 661 -11.23 -6.39 -14.84
N ASN A 662 -12.34 -5.69 -15.04
CA ASN A 662 -13.64 -6.32 -15.25
C ASN A 662 -13.74 -6.88 -16.67
N ARG A 663 -14.31 -8.06 -16.80
CA ARG A 663 -14.56 -8.75 -18.07
C ARG A 663 -15.99 -9.26 -18.11
N PHE A 664 -16.75 -8.80 -19.08
CA PHE A 664 -18.12 -9.21 -19.36
C PHE A 664 -18.19 -10.03 -20.65
N SER A 665 -19.30 -10.71 -20.86
CA SER A 665 -19.53 -11.53 -22.06
C SER A 665 -19.84 -10.69 -23.34
N GLY A 666 -20.10 -9.39 -23.15
CA GLY A 666 -20.38 -8.46 -24.26
C GLY A 666 -21.82 -8.47 -24.77
N GLY A 667 -22.68 -9.37 -24.32
CA GLY A 667 -24.11 -9.41 -24.68
C GLY A 667 -25.05 -9.10 -23.52
N GLU A 668 -24.52 -8.59 -22.42
CA GLU A 668 -25.26 -8.26 -21.20
C GLU A 668 -24.90 -6.88 -20.69
N HIS A 669 -25.86 -6.23 -20.03
CA HIS A 669 -25.70 -4.94 -19.37
C HIS A 669 -26.47 -4.95 -18.05
N ALA A 670 -25.82 -4.60 -16.96
CA ALA A 670 -26.45 -4.51 -15.67
C ALA A 670 -27.03 -3.12 -15.42
N TRP A 671 -28.16 -3.05 -14.73
CA TRP A 671 -28.84 -1.82 -14.36
C TRP A 671 -29.13 -1.81 -12.86
N ASP A 672 -28.83 -0.70 -12.20
CA ASP A 672 -28.94 -0.52 -10.75
C ASP A 672 -30.38 -0.28 -10.24
N LEU A 673 -31.38 -0.31 -11.12
CA LEU A 673 -32.80 -0.04 -10.84
C LEU A 673 -33.04 1.40 -10.35
N LEU A 674 -32.21 2.32 -10.78
CA LEU A 674 -32.45 3.75 -10.57
C LEU A 674 -33.00 4.37 -11.86
N SER A 675 -33.73 5.47 -11.72
CA SER A 675 -34.15 6.29 -12.86
C SER A 675 -33.05 7.24 -13.30
N ASN A 676 -33.19 7.90 -14.46
CA ASN A 676 -32.35 9.02 -14.94
C ASN A 676 -32.07 10.11 -13.90
N TYR A 677 -32.89 10.17 -12.86
CA TYR A 677 -32.75 11.13 -11.76
C TYR A 677 -32.24 10.49 -10.48
N SER A 678 -31.63 9.32 -10.56
CA SER A 678 -31.11 8.55 -9.42
C SER A 678 -32.17 8.23 -8.37
N GLN A 679 -33.42 8.04 -8.79
CA GLN A 679 -34.53 7.70 -7.91
C GLN A 679 -34.82 6.20 -8.00
N ILE A 680 -35.01 5.57 -6.84
CA ILE A 680 -35.40 4.16 -6.76
C ILE A 680 -36.76 3.97 -7.45
N ILE A 681 -36.82 3.01 -8.34
CA ILE A 681 -38.08 2.68 -9.02
C ILE A 681 -39.01 1.84 -8.15
N SER A 682 -40.31 2.02 -8.31
CA SER A 682 -41.33 1.30 -7.54
C SER A 682 -41.58 -0.10 -8.10
N ARG A 683 -42.25 -0.94 -7.28
CA ARG A 683 -42.76 -2.22 -7.73
C ARG A 683 -43.78 -2.04 -8.88
N GLY A 684 -43.73 -2.92 -9.85
CA GLY A 684 -44.63 -2.86 -11.00
C GLY A 684 -44.13 -3.66 -12.19
N VAL A 685 -44.87 -3.58 -13.27
CA VAL A 685 -44.46 -4.11 -14.58
C VAL A 685 -43.79 -2.97 -15.34
N TYR A 686 -42.69 -3.25 -16.00
CA TYR A 686 -41.97 -2.31 -16.86
C TYR A 686 -41.81 -2.89 -18.27
N VAL A 687 -41.73 -2.01 -19.25
CA VAL A 687 -41.43 -2.37 -20.61
C VAL A 687 -40.09 -1.77 -20.98
N PHE A 688 -39.30 -2.51 -21.72
CA PHE A 688 -38.04 -1.98 -22.25
C PHE A 688 -37.96 -2.17 -23.78
N THR A 689 -37.20 -1.33 -24.42
CA THR A 689 -36.82 -1.45 -25.81
C THR A 689 -35.31 -1.54 -25.94
N VAL A 690 -34.86 -2.33 -26.90
CA VAL A 690 -33.46 -2.43 -27.31
C VAL A 690 -33.39 -2.03 -28.78
N GLU A 691 -32.77 -0.91 -29.06
CA GLU A 691 -32.51 -0.41 -30.39
C GLU A 691 -31.07 -0.76 -30.79
N ASP A 692 -30.90 -1.62 -31.76
CA ASP A 692 -29.60 -1.92 -32.36
C ASP A 692 -29.13 -0.71 -33.16
N LEU A 693 -28.03 -0.09 -32.72
CA LEU A 693 -27.51 1.14 -33.32
C LEU A 693 -26.84 0.92 -34.68
N GLN A 694 -26.53 -0.32 -35.06
CA GLN A 694 -26.00 -0.64 -36.38
C GLN A 694 -27.09 -0.82 -37.42
N THR A 695 -28.20 -1.44 -37.04
CA THR A 695 -29.29 -1.78 -37.98
C THR A 695 -30.53 -0.92 -37.83
N GLY A 696 -30.68 -0.15 -36.76
CA GLY A 696 -31.87 0.59 -36.39
C GLY A 696 -33.06 -0.29 -35.98
N ARG A 697 -32.86 -1.60 -35.81
CA ARG A 697 -33.93 -2.53 -35.42
C ARG A 697 -34.26 -2.38 -33.94
N VAL A 698 -35.53 -2.21 -33.63
CA VAL A 698 -36.01 -2.11 -32.22
C VAL A 698 -36.72 -3.39 -31.83
N ARG A 699 -36.33 -3.93 -30.69
CA ARG A 699 -36.98 -5.07 -30.03
C ARG A 699 -37.54 -4.64 -28.69
N LYS A 700 -38.54 -5.35 -28.16
CA LYS A 700 -39.22 -4.99 -26.92
C LYS A 700 -39.24 -6.18 -25.97
N GLY A 701 -39.12 -5.89 -24.73
CA GLY A 701 -39.26 -6.86 -23.63
C GLY A 701 -40.04 -6.27 -22.48
N LYS A 702 -40.27 -7.08 -21.46
CA LYS A 702 -40.90 -6.65 -20.20
C LYS A 702 -40.24 -7.36 -19.02
N PHE A 703 -40.25 -6.72 -17.88
CA PHE A 703 -39.88 -7.30 -16.62
C PHE A 703 -40.80 -6.82 -15.50
N THR A 704 -40.76 -7.50 -14.38
CA THR A 704 -41.60 -7.20 -13.22
C THR A 704 -40.73 -7.06 -11.99
N ILE A 705 -40.92 -5.98 -11.25
CA ILE A 705 -40.36 -5.79 -9.92
C ILE A 705 -41.45 -6.11 -8.91
N LEU A 706 -41.19 -7.10 -8.09
CA LEU A 706 -42.00 -7.44 -6.93
C LEU A 706 -41.18 -7.06 -5.69
N LYS A 707 -41.77 -6.89 -4.58
CA LYS A 707 -41.07 -6.40 -3.39
C LYS A 707 -39.83 -7.20 -3.06
#